data_c4482ad718268c50b3a0da87109d2eac
#
_entry.id   c4482ad718268c50b3a0da87109d2eac
#
_cell.length_a   1.000
_cell.length_b   1.000
_cell.length_c   1.000
_cell.angle_alpha   90.00
_cell.angle_beta   90.00
_cell.angle_gamma   90.00
#
_symmetry.space_group_name_H-M   'P 1'
#
loop_
_entity.id
_entity.type
_entity.pdbx_description
1 polymer ?
#
loop_
_entity_poly.entity_id
_entity_poly.type
_entity_poly.pdbx_seq_one_letter_code
_entity_poly.pdbx_strand_id
1 'polypeptide(L)'
;MATLNTLRTKYGIVLSILIAIVLLAFILGDQLSYRGANQEIVDEVVMTINGDEIKQSEYYPLRESYSQFQQMGEDAVADMTARTLLYNHYIAPALKEAGVVVSPAEIDAYAAEFGQMMANQLKQYGWPDDQIVPMVQNQWAMESLTAEQNLAMEKFAAMLAKGVYVNRLEVEAELRAEALTFDGRYVAVPYSTIANDAIEISEEEVEAYYEANRQENPAYDSRIVRYVRFDIEPSEEDKAALEAEVKALDAKVKELGANTEAVKGAVRTAGGKVGTYKTFASLASAVAEAFEAGNSYGPELANDKWEAHYLLSDVTAPVSYDFEVATFDNMAQAEAVAEELKANGGDFDKLSEAVDVATDSRVLANMTEAQAKNFVNAQEGAIFAFSDNGVPAVAKITALGEKQRFVLTADVEKPVVAGEKTIRELNHEVEAFEAAMGEDMESFQAASDAAGRTLAAVTVNRNNYNAQMGRMAGYIPNSRQMALWAYGAEVGEAKRFSIDGAIYVAMIASVDTNKYAPRNDMQIRQALLVDKKYAQIAEQLTSIEAAVEGAEAGSFAGVKFADNTLAEGKGDAKLVGAIASQRETGREVKVKGNTAAYIFVVDAINGNVDLATVETERTPLLTQRENMLMQNGSTILASKAEVEDFRAEGTM
;
A
#
# COMPACT_ATOMS: atom_id res chain seq x y z
N MET A 1 60.18 -6.83 -36.50
CA MET A 1 59.22 -6.52 -35.43
C MET A 1 59.44 -5.06 -35.04
N ALA A 2 58.52 -4.18 -35.40
CA ALA A 2 58.57 -2.81 -34.93
C ALA A 2 58.29 -2.78 -33.45
N THR A 3 59.28 -2.41 -32.65
CA THR A 3 59.12 -2.33 -31.20
C THR A 3 58.24 -1.13 -30.83
N LEU A 4 57.44 -1.23 -29.78
CA LEU A 4 56.58 -0.17 -29.21
C LEU A 4 57.31 1.21 -29.11
N ASN A 5 58.60 1.17 -28.91
CA ASN A 5 59.47 2.37 -28.84
C ASN A 5 59.63 3.08 -30.17
N THR A 6 59.69 2.37 -31.31
CA THR A 6 59.75 2.95 -32.64
C THR A 6 58.41 3.60 -33.04
N LEU A 7 57.30 3.07 -32.62
CA LEU A 7 55.96 3.64 -32.78
C LEU A 7 55.84 4.95 -31.96
N ARG A 8 56.36 4.99 -30.71
CA ARG A 8 56.29 6.14 -29.86
C ARG A 8 57.22 7.31 -30.30
N THR A 9 58.42 7.02 -30.78
CA THR A 9 59.39 8.06 -31.14
C THR A 9 59.27 8.60 -32.58
N LYS A 10 58.81 7.77 -33.54
CA LYS A 10 58.73 8.14 -34.94
C LYS A 10 57.30 8.50 -35.42
N TYR A 11 56.30 7.95 -34.74
CA TYR A 11 54.88 8.16 -35.09
C TYR A 11 54.04 8.68 -33.90
N GLY A 12 54.65 9.08 -32.79
CA GLY A 12 53.95 9.53 -31.61
C GLY A 12 52.99 10.69 -31.87
N ILE A 13 53.43 11.68 -32.66
CA ILE A 13 52.58 12.83 -33.06
C ILE A 13 51.44 12.38 -33.96
N VAL A 14 51.68 11.48 -34.92
CA VAL A 14 50.66 10.95 -35.84
C VAL A 14 49.63 10.11 -35.03
N LEU A 15 50.08 9.30 -34.09
CA LEU A 15 49.21 8.50 -33.22
C LEU A 15 48.38 9.40 -32.28
N SER A 16 48.98 10.47 -31.74
CA SER A 16 48.24 11.44 -30.91
C SER A 16 47.18 12.21 -31.72
N ILE A 17 47.48 12.56 -32.96
CA ILE A 17 46.51 13.21 -33.86
C ILE A 17 45.40 12.23 -34.25
N LEU A 18 45.74 10.98 -34.48
CA LEU A 18 44.74 9.96 -34.81
C LEU A 18 43.81 9.66 -33.62
N ILE A 19 44.35 9.57 -32.41
CA ILE A 19 43.56 9.43 -31.20
C ILE A 19 42.69 10.68 -30.99
N ALA A 20 43.24 11.89 -31.19
CA ALA A 20 42.47 13.13 -31.07
C ALA A 20 41.33 13.19 -32.13
N ILE A 21 41.56 12.74 -33.37
CA ILE A 21 40.51 12.66 -34.41
C ILE A 21 39.46 11.62 -34.04
N VAL A 22 39.83 10.46 -33.48
CA VAL A 22 38.89 9.42 -33.05
C VAL A 22 38.06 9.92 -31.84
N LEU A 23 38.68 10.58 -30.88
CA LEU A 23 37.98 11.21 -29.76
C LEU A 23 37.06 12.34 -30.24
N LEU A 24 37.53 13.17 -31.18
CA LEU A 24 36.71 14.22 -31.77
C LEU A 24 35.54 13.66 -32.58
N ALA A 25 35.76 12.57 -33.34
CA ALA A 25 34.70 11.86 -34.03
C ALA A 25 33.71 11.19 -33.09
N PHE A 26 34.18 10.70 -31.94
CA PHE A 26 33.31 10.14 -30.89
C PHE A 26 32.46 11.25 -30.22
N ILE A 27 33.08 12.36 -29.86
CA ILE A 27 32.39 13.53 -29.27
C ILE A 27 31.43 14.18 -30.26
N LEU A 28 31.84 14.32 -31.54
CA LEU A 28 30.98 14.84 -32.60
C LEU A 28 29.91 13.82 -33.01
N GLY A 29 30.23 12.51 -32.99
CA GLY A 29 29.29 11.44 -33.25
C GLY A 29 28.20 11.37 -32.15
N ASP A 30 28.58 11.53 -30.91
CA ASP A 30 27.66 11.61 -29.77
C ASP A 30 26.79 12.88 -29.84
N GLN A 31 27.38 14.03 -30.17
CA GLN A 31 26.64 15.29 -30.40
C GLN A 31 25.79 15.28 -31.67
N LEU A 32 26.21 14.57 -32.74
CA LEU A 32 25.43 14.41 -33.96
C LEU A 32 24.33 13.35 -33.80
N SER A 33 24.55 12.31 -32.99
CA SER A 33 23.51 11.37 -32.56
C SER A 33 22.44 12.07 -31.72
N TYR A 34 22.85 13.01 -30.84
CA TYR A 34 21.93 13.89 -30.10
C TYR A 34 21.24 14.94 -31.01
N ARG A 35 21.82 15.32 -32.17
CA ARG A 35 21.21 16.27 -33.12
C ARG A 35 20.51 15.60 -34.30
N GLY A 36 20.77 14.32 -34.55
CA GLY A 36 20.14 13.55 -35.65
C GLY A 36 18.86 12.81 -35.21
N ALA A 37 18.59 12.74 -33.93
CA ALA A 37 17.30 12.38 -33.37
C ALA A 37 16.45 13.64 -33.16
N ASN A 38 16.05 14.30 -34.24
CA ASN A 38 14.74 14.91 -34.33
C ASN A 38 13.72 13.74 -34.54
N GLN A 39 13.73 12.75 -33.66
CA GLN A 39 12.49 12.22 -33.17
C GLN A 39 11.93 13.38 -32.32
N GLU A 40 10.82 13.98 -32.76
CA GLU A 40 9.87 14.55 -31.85
C GLU A 40 9.79 13.54 -30.72
N ILE A 41 10.27 13.90 -29.53
CA ILE A 41 9.99 13.11 -28.34
C ILE A 41 8.48 13.23 -28.27
N VAL A 42 7.79 12.20 -28.77
CA VAL A 42 6.34 12.11 -28.69
C VAL A 42 6.11 11.98 -27.20
N ASP A 43 5.66 13.08 -26.61
CA ASP A 43 5.31 13.13 -25.20
C ASP A 43 3.99 12.37 -25.04
N GLU A 44 4.11 11.04 -24.92
CA GLU A 44 3.00 10.10 -24.95
C GLU A 44 2.08 10.31 -23.75
N VAL A 45 0.80 10.10 -23.98
CA VAL A 45 -0.24 10.13 -22.95
C VAL A 45 -0.12 8.86 -22.11
N VAL A 46 0.10 9.02 -20.81
CA VAL A 46 0.22 7.92 -19.85
C VAL A 46 -1.07 7.63 -19.10
N MET A 47 -1.97 8.60 -19.05
CA MET A 47 -3.33 8.43 -18.50
C MET A 47 -4.22 9.59 -18.95
N THR A 48 -5.55 9.39 -18.88
CA THR A 48 -6.51 10.49 -18.96
C THR A 48 -7.32 10.59 -17.68
N ILE A 49 -7.66 11.81 -17.29
CA ILE A 49 -8.51 12.09 -16.13
C ILE A 49 -9.63 13.00 -16.57
N ASN A 50 -10.86 12.50 -16.66
CA ASN A 50 -12.02 13.21 -17.20
C ASN A 50 -11.79 13.85 -18.59
N GLY A 51 -10.99 13.17 -19.42
CA GLY A 51 -10.61 13.61 -20.75
C GLY A 51 -9.37 14.51 -20.80
N ASP A 52 -8.81 14.94 -19.67
CA ASP A 52 -7.53 15.64 -19.62
C ASP A 52 -6.39 14.65 -19.83
N GLU A 53 -5.55 14.90 -20.83
CA GLU A 53 -4.39 14.06 -21.14
C GLU A 53 -3.23 14.35 -20.21
N ILE A 54 -2.79 13.35 -19.46
CA ILE A 54 -1.58 13.38 -18.64
C ILE A 54 -0.44 12.74 -19.44
N LYS A 55 0.61 13.52 -19.70
CA LYS A 55 1.73 13.10 -20.52
C LYS A 55 2.92 12.63 -19.69
N GLN A 56 3.86 11.94 -20.34
CA GLN A 56 5.09 11.46 -19.73
C GLN A 56 5.88 12.59 -19.07
N SER A 57 5.93 13.76 -19.69
CA SER A 57 6.62 14.95 -19.17
C SER A 57 6.04 15.47 -17.84
N GLU A 58 4.79 15.18 -17.52
CA GLU A 58 4.16 15.51 -16.27
C GLU A 58 4.27 14.35 -15.25
N TYR A 59 4.02 13.13 -15.72
CA TYR A 59 3.97 11.95 -14.88
C TYR A 59 5.33 11.60 -14.26
N TYR A 60 6.42 11.52 -15.07
CA TYR A 60 7.70 11.03 -14.57
C TYR A 60 8.39 11.96 -13.57
N PRO A 61 8.43 13.29 -13.73
CA PRO A 61 8.99 14.18 -12.71
C PRO A 61 8.23 14.09 -11.38
N LEU A 62 6.90 13.95 -11.43
CA LEU A 62 6.11 13.75 -10.23
C LEU A 62 6.41 12.40 -9.57
N ARG A 63 6.52 11.32 -10.35
CA ARG A 63 6.92 10.00 -9.85
C ARG A 63 8.31 10.03 -9.22
N GLU A 64 9.26 10.74 -9.82
CA GLU A 64 10.61 10.88 -9.29
C GLU A 64 10.63 11.62 -7.95
N SER A 65 9.74 12.58 -7.74
CA SER A 65 9.59 13.27 -6.45
C SER A 65 9.21 12.32 -5.31
N TYR A 66 8.60 11.18 -5.63
CA TYR A 66 8.25 10.10 -4.68
C TYR A 66 9.32 9.00 -4.59
N SER A 67 10.51 9.18 -5.17
CA SER A 67 11.59 8.17 -5.16
C SER A 67 12.05 7.76 -3.76
N GLN A 68 11.94 8.64 -2.78
CA GLN A 68 12.21 8.33 -1.36
C GLN A 68 11.31 7.21 -0.79
N PHE A 69 10.17 6.93 -1.43
CA PHE A 69 9.21 5.87 -1.05
C PHE A 69 9.42 4.57 -1.82
N GLN A 70 10.47 4.43 -2.63
CA GLN A 70 10.74 3.21 -3.40
C GLN A 70 10.85 1.95 -2.54
N GLN A 71 11.19 2.09 -1.25
CA GLN A 71 11.18 0.97 -0.30
C GLN A 71 9.78 0.35 -0.10
N MET A 72 8.71 1.07 -0.42
CA MET A 72 7.32 0.59 -0.38
C MET A 72 6.92 -0.20 -1.64
N GLY A 73 7.82 -0.30 -2.62
CA GLY A 73 7.59 -0.93 -3.92
C GLY A 73 7.23 0.07 -5.03
N GLU A 74 7.54 -0.30 -6.27
CA GLU A 74 7.28 0.55 -7.45
C GLU A 74 5.80 0.85 -7.66
N ASP A 75 4.94 -0.12 -7.38
CA ASP A 75 3.48 0.04 -7.50
C ASP A 75 2.94 1.07 -6.52
N ALA A 76 3.47 1.13 -5.29
CA ALA A 76 3.08 2.12 -4.31
C ALA A 76 3.43 3.54 -4.76
N VAL A 77 4.64 3.73 -5.32
CA VAL A 77 5.07 5.02 -5.88
C VAL A 77 4.20 5.41 -7.08
N ALA A 78 3.89 4.46 -7.97
CA ALA A 78 3.00 4.69 -9.11
C ALA A 78 1.58 5.08 -8.69
N ASP A 79 1.05 4.46 -7.63
CA ASP A 79 -0.26 4.78 -7.08
C ASP A 79 -0.29 6.16 -6.38
N MET A 80 0.75 6.52 -5.64
CA MET A 80 0.88 7.85 -5.06
C MET A 80 0.90 8.92 -6.15
N THR A 81 1.65 8.69 -7.22
CA THR A 81 1.71 9.58 -8.39
C THR A 81 0.33 9.74 -9.03
N ALA A 82 -0.37 8.63 -9.31
CA ALA A 82 -1.70 8.66 -9.91
C ALA A 82 -2.74 9.37 -9.02
N ARG A 83 -2.71 9.15 -7.71
CA ARG A 83 -3.59 9.85 -6.76
C ARG A 83 -3.34 11.34 -6.74
N THR A 84 -2.08 11.76 -6.80
CA THR A 84 -1.74 13.19 -6.86
C THR A 84 -2.20 13.82 -8.16
N LEU A 85 -2.05 13.14 -9.29
CA LEU A 85 -2.58 13.61 -10.57
C LEU A 85 -4.12 13.69 -10.57
N LEU A 86 -4.79 12.66 -10.03
CA LEU A 86 -6.24 12.68 -9.83
C LEU A 86 -6.68 13.86 -8.97
N TYR A 87 -5.93 14.14 -7.90
CA TYR A 87 -6.21 15.30 -7.06
C TYR A 87 -6.04 16.58 -7.85
N ASN A 88 -4.94 16.79 -8.55
CA ASN A 88 -4.61 18.02 -9.25
C ASN A 88 -5.55 18.30 -10.43
N HIS A 89 -5.90 17.29 -11.24
CA HIS A 89 -6.68 17.46 -12.48
C HIS A 89 -8.19 17.37 -12.28
N TYR A 90 -8.64 16.70 -11.22
CA TYR A 90 -10.07 16.54 -10.99
C TYR A 90 -10.53 17.06 -9.63
N ILE A 91 -9.92 16.56 -8.53
CA ILE A 91 -10.45 16.83 -7.20
C ILE A 91 -10.25 18.28 -6.80
N ALA A 92 -9.05 18.84 -6.94
CA ALA A 92 -8.77 20.22 -6.55
C ALA A 92 -9.57 21.26 -7.36
N PRO A 93 -9.72 21.13 -8.70
CA PRO A 93 -10.64 21.97 -9.45
C PRO A 93 -12.10 21.89 -8.98
N ALA A 94 -12.61 20.67 -8.74
CA ALA A 94 -13.97 20.45 -8.24
C ALA A 94 -14.17 21.05 -6.85
N LEU A 95 -13.21 20.92 -5.95
CA LEU A 95 -13.24 21.53 -4.63
C LEU A 95 -13.24 23.05 -4.71
N LYS A 96 -12.42 23.61 -5.59
CA LYS A 96 -12.36 25.05 -5.84
C LYS A 96 -13.68 25.60 -6.39
N GLU A 97 -14.30 24.88 -7.33
CA GLU A 97 -15.62 25.22 -7.87
C GLU A 97 -16.71 25.17 -6.79
N ALA A 98 -16.62 24.19 -5.88
CA ALA A 98 -17.48 24.09 -4.71
C ALA A 98 -17.20 25.15 -3.64
N GLY A 99 -16.18 26.01 -3.80
CA GLY A 99 -15.81 27.07 -2.86
C GLY A 99 -14.97 26.59 -1.68
N VAL A 100 -14.41 25.40 -1.75
CA VAL A 100 -13.51 24.87 -0.71
C VAL A 100 -12.11 25.46 -0.90
N VAL A 101 -11.66 26.22 0.10
CA VAL A 101 -10.32 26.84 0.13
C VAL A 101 -9.67 26.55 1.48
N VAL A 102 -8.40 26.18 1.46
CA VAL A 102 -7.58 26.01 2.66
C VAL A 102 -6.65 27.20 2.80
N SER A 103 -6.68 27.84 3.94
CA SER A 103 -5.80 28.98 4.23
C SER A 103 -4.50 28.53 4.91
N PRO A 104 -3.40 29.30 4.80
CA PRO A 104 -2.17 29.00 5.53
C PRO A 104 -2.37 28.86 7.05
N ALA A 105 -3.27 29.67 7.64
CA ALA A 105 -3.57 29.58 9.07
C ALA A 105 -4.25 28.27 9.48
N GLU A 106 -5.02 27.65 8.57
CA GLU A 106 -5.59 26.32 8.81
C GLU A 106 -4.52 25.22 8.73
N ILE A 107 -3.56 25.35 7.84
CA ILE A 107 -2.40 24.44 7.76
C ILE A 107 -1.57 24.54 9.05
N ASP A 108 -1.31 25.77 9.54
CA ASP A 108 -0.58 25.98 10.79
C ASP A 108 -1.33 25.38 12.00
N ALA A 109 -2.65 25.55 12.04
CA ALA A 109 -3.49 24.95 13.08
C ALA A 109 -3.47 23.42 13.03
N TYR A 110 -3.55 22.84 11.85
CA TYR A 110 -3.44 21.39 11.63
C TYR A 110 -2.07 20.87 12.05
N ALA A 111 -0.98 21.59 11.70
CA ALA A 111 0.36 21.23 12.13
C ALA A 111 0.50 21.19 13.66
N ALA A 112 -0.10 22.17 14.35
CA ALA A 112 -0.08 22.22 15.82
C ALA A 112 -0.88 21.07 16.45
N GLU A 113 -2.05 20.76 15.92
CA GLU A 113 -2.90 19.65 16.38
C GLU A 113 -2.23 18.30 16.13
N PHE A 114 -1.72 18.07 14.92
CA PHE A 114 -0.94 16.90 14.55
C PHE A 114 0.25 16.71 15.49
N GLY A 115 1.00 17.77 15.74
CA GLY A 115 2.15 17.75 16.64
C GLY A 115 1.79 17.36 18.07
N GLN A 116 0.69 17.88 18.61
CA GLN A 116 0.20 17.50 19.95
C GLN A 116 -0.28 16.05 20.01
N MET A 117 -1.06 15.63 19.03
CA MET A 117 -1.56 14.25 18.93
C MET A 117 -0.41 13.26 18.86
N MET A 118 0.54 13.46 17.97
CA MET A 118 1.71 12.60 17.79
C MET A 118 2.60 12.58 19.03
N ALA A 119 2.86 13.73 19.65
CA ALA A 119 3.63 13.79 20.89
C ALA A 119 2.97 13.02 22.02
N ASN A 120 1.66 13.13 22.18
CA ASN A 120 0.91 12.37 23.19
C ASN A 120 0.95 10.87 22.91
N GLN A 121 0.83 10.45 21.65
CA GLN A 121 0.92 9.06 21.25
C GLN A 121 2.31 8.48 21.54
N LEU A 122 3.38 9.19 21.18
CA LEU A 122 4.75 8.75 21.46
C LEU A 122 5.01 8.62 22.97
N LYS A 123 4.51 9.56 23.78
CA LYS A 123 4.57 9.46 25.26
C LYS A 123 3.85 8.23 25.78
N GLN A 124 2.68 7.92 25.25
CA GLN A 124 1.90 6.73 25.64
C GLN A 124 2.65 5.43 25.32
N TYR A 125 3.46 5.42 24.24
CA TYR A 125 4.32 4.30 23.88
C TYR A 125 5.68 4.29 24.62
N GLY A 126 5.91 5.21 25.55
CA GLY A 126 7.10 5.25 26.39
C GLY A 126 8.36 5.79 25.71
N TRP A 127 8.21 6.60 24.66
CA TRP A 127 9.34 7.26 24.02
C TRP A 127 9.99 8.28 24.93
N PRO A 128 11.32 8.41 24.92
CA PRO A 128 12.04 9.44 25.68
C PRO A 128 11.63 10.85 25.23
N ASP A 129 11.46 11.77 26.19
CA ASP A 129 11.00 13.14 25.92
C ASP A 129 11.89 13.91 24.92
N ASP A 130 13.20 13.68 24.93
CA ASP A 130 14.18 14.27 24.03
C ASP A 130 14.09 13.78 22.58
N GLN A 131 13.49 12.63 22.34
CA GLN A 131 13.29 12.06 21.00
C GLN A 131 11.92 12.41 20.40
N ILE A 132 10.96 12.86 21.20
CA ILE A 132 9.60 13.14 20.76
C ILE A 132 9.58 14.29 19.75
N VAL A 133 10.24 15.42 20.03
CA VAL A 133 10.23 16.59 19.14
C VAL A 133 10.84 16.29 17.78
N PRO A 134 12.03 15.68 17.68
CA PRO A 134 12.59 15.29 16.38
C PRO A 134 11.70 14.31 15.61
N MET A 135 11.09 13.34 16.30
CA MET A 135 10.19 12.38 15.66
C MET A 135 8.93 13.06 15.11
N VAL A 136 8.31 13.96 15.88
CA VAL A 136 7.15 14.75 15.44
C VAL A 136 7.50 15.60 14.22
N GLN A 137 8.67 16.22 14.21
CA GLN A 137 9.14 17.03 13.06
C GLN A 137 9.33 16.16 11.81
N ASN A 138 9.94 14.97 11.95
CA ASN A 138 10.11 14.04 10.84
C ASN A 138 8.77 13.55 10.29
N GLN A 139 7.81 13.22 11.18
CA GLN A 139 6.47 12.81 10.76
C GLN A 139 5.71 13.97 10.10
N TRP A 140 5.83 15.17 10.64
CA TRP A 140 5.22 16.36 10.02
C TRP A 140 5.79 16.68 8.64
N ALA A 141 7.09 16.49 8.42
CA ALA A 141 7.68 16.67 7.10
C ALA A 141 7.03 15.78 6.02
N MET A 142 6.58 14.60 6.41
CA MET A 142 5.84 13.69 5.54
C MET A 142 4.36 14.10 5.39
N GLU A 143 3.70 14.37 6.50
CA GLU A 143 2.27 14.77 6.51
C GLU A 143 2.04 16.09 5.77
N SER A 144 2.97 17.04 5.89
CA SER A 144 2.88 18.36 5.25
C SER A 144 2.77 18.30 3.72
N LEU A 145 3.27 17.21 3.10
CA LEU A 145 3.16 17.01 1.64
C LEU A 145 1.71 16.86 1.17
N THR A 146 0.82 16.39 2.04
CA THR A 146 -0.60 16.15 1.73
C THR A 146 -1.55 16.93 2.63
N ALA A 147 -1.05 17.73 3.56
CA ALA A 147 -1.85 18.44 4.56
C ALA A 147 -2.95 19.33 3.94
N GLU A 148 -2.61 20.12 2.90
CA GLU A 148 -3.59 20.94 2.19
C GLU A 148 -4.67 20.09 1.53
N GLN A 149 -4.29 18.97 0.91
CA GLN A 149 -5.21 18.04 0.26
C GLN A 149 -6.15 17.42 1.29
N ASN A 150 -5.61 16.93 2.40
CA ASN A 150 -6.39 16.31 3.47
C ASN A 150 -7.40 17.30 4.07
N LEU A 151 -6.96 18.52 4.39
CA LEU A 151 -7.85 19.57 4.91
C LEU A 151 -8.93 19.99 3.91
N ALA A 152 -8.59 20.09 2.61
CA ALA A 152 -9.58 20.42 1.59
C ALA A 152 -10.65 19.33 1.47
N MET A 153 -10.25 18.05 1.52
CA MET A 153 -11.16 16.92 1.47
C MET A 153 -12.02 16.84 2.74
N GLU A 154 -11.46 17.10 3.91
CA GLU A 154 -12.20 17.18 5.17
C GLU A 154 -13.24 18.30 5.14
N LYS A 155 -12.86 19.50 4.68
CA LYS A 155 -13.81 20.62 4.51
C LYS A 155 -14.93 20.28 3.55
N PHE A 156 -14.63 19.59 2.46
CA PHE A 156 -15.65 19.13 1.52
C PHE A 156 -16.60 18.12 2.15
N ALA A 157 -16.07 17.13 2.85
CA ALA A 157 -16.86 16.14 3.58
C ALA A 157 -17.76 16.82 4.64
N ALA A 158 -17.21 17.79 5.38
CA ALA A 158 -17.97 18.60 6.34
C ALA A 158 -19.08 19.43 5.67
N MET A 159 -18.81 20.00 4.49
CA MET A 159 -19.81 20.72 3.71
C MET A 159 -20.95 19.78 3.26
N LEU A 160 -20.63 18.59 2.76
CA LEU A 160 -21.62 17.58 2.42
C LEU A 160 -22.43 17.15 3.65
N ALA A 161 -21.76 16.90 4.77
CA ALA A 161 -22.39 16.51 6.03
C ALA A 161 -23.38 17.59 6.50
N LYS A 162 -23.02 18.88 6.41
CA LYS A 162 -23.94 19.98 6.76
C LYS A 162 -25.11 20.17 5.79
N GLY A 163 -25.02 19.61 4.59
CA GLY A 163 -26.13 19.53 3.65
C GLY A 163 -27.16 18.45 3.96
N VAL A 164 -26.87 17.54 4.89
CA VAL A 164 -27.80 16.46 5.25
C VAL A 164 -28.98 16.98 6.04
N TYR A 165 -30.14 16.48 5.69
CA TYR A 165 -31.37 16.76 6.39
C TYR A 165 -32.05 15.45 6.81
N VAL A 166 -32.56 15.42 8.02
CA VAL A 166 -33.44 14.36 8.52
C VAL A 166 -34.82 14.96 8.73
N ASN A 167 -35.79 14.49 7.96
CA ASN A 167 -37.15 15.01 8.08
C ASN A 167 -37.91 14.33 9.23
N ARG A 168 -39.02 14.97 9.66
CA ARG A 168 -39.84 14.48 10.77
C ARG A 168 -40.37 13.07 10.54
N LEU A 169 -40.76 12.72 9.30
CA LEU A 169 -41.34 11.42 8.98
C LEU A 169 -40.33 10.30 9.08
N GLU A 170 -39.05 10.57 8.81
CA GLU A 170 -37.97 9.60 8.99
C GLU A 170 -37.78 9.29 10.48
N VAL A 171 -37.72 10.32 11.33
CA VAL A 171 -37.61 10.12 12.78
C VAL A 171 -38.82 9.37 13.33
N GLU A 172 -40.04 9.74 12.89
CA GLU A 172 -41.26 9.03 13.26
C GLU A 172 -41.23 7.56 12.81
N ALA A 173 -40.65 7.27 11.63
CA ALA A 173 -40.50 5.91 11.15
C ALA A 173 -39.55 5.10 12.02
N GLU A 174 -38.41 5.67 12.41
CA GLU A 174 -37.44 5.03 13.30
C GLU A 174 -38.05 4.78 14.69
N LEU A 175 -38.65 5.80 15.30
CA LEU A 175 -39.35 5.65 16.57
C LEU A 175 -40.43 4.57 16.54
N ARG A 176 -41.15 4.45 15.42
CA ARG A 176 -42.13 3.38 15.23
C ARG A 176 -41.47 2.01 15.11
N ALA A 177 -40.36 1.93 14.37
CA ALA A 177 -39.62 0.69 14.18
C ALA A 177 -39.09 0.13 15.52
N GLU A 178 -38.69 1.01 16.43
CA GLU A 178 -38.19 0.64 17.76
C GLU A 178 -39.31 0.33 18.77
N ALA A 179 -40.34 1.18 18.81
CA ALA A 179 -41.35 1.17 19.86
C ALA A 179 -42.51 0.21 19.62
N LEU A 180 -42.85 -0.04 18.34
CA LEU A 180 -44.03 -0.84 18.03
C LEU A 180 -43.72 -2.32 17.93
N THR A 181 -44.63 -3.11 18.48
CA THR A 181 -44.69 -4.56 18.28
C THR A 181 -46.07 -4.95 17.75
N PHE A 182 -46.08 -6.03 16.99
CA PHE A 182 -47.27 -6.45 16.25
C PHE A 182 -47.63 -7.88 16.65
N ASP A 183 -48.91 -8.06 16.94
CA ASP A 183 -49.50 -9.38 17.18
C ASP A 183 -50.53 -9.66 16.10
N GLY A 184 -50.68 -10.92 15.70
CA GLY A 184 -51.63 -11.26 14.67
C GLY A 184 -51.56 -12.73 14.23
N ARG A 185 -52.19 -12.97 13.09
CA ARG A 185 -52.28 -14.31 12.50
C ARG A 185 -51.82 -14.25 11.05
N TYR A 186 -51.30 -15.35 10.59
CA TYR A 186 -50.92 -15.50 9.19
C TYR A 186 -51.25 -16.89 8.68
N VAL A 187 -51.35 -17.03 7.37
CA VAL A 187 -51.32 -18.27 6.65
C VAL A 187 -50.18 -18.23 5.64
N ALA A 188 -49.38 -19.26 5.64
CA ALA A 188 -48.29 -19.47 4.70
C ALA A 188 -48.62 -20.64 3.77
N VAL A 189 -48.41 -20.46 2.49
CA VAL A 189 -48.45 -21.54 1.50
C VAL A 189 -47.06 -21.66 0.89
N PRO A 190 -46.29 -22.68 1.26
CA PRO A 190 -44.96 -22.89 0.72
C PRO A 190 -44.98 -23.04 -0.81
N TYR A 191 -44.00 -22.46 -1.51
CA TYR A 191 -43.89 -22.64 -2.97
C TYR A 191 -43.62 -24.09 -3.38
N SER A 192 -43.18 -24.93 -2.45
CA SER A 192 -43.03 -26.38 -2.67
C SER A 192 -44.35 -27.15 -2.86
N THR A 193 -45.48 -26.53 -2.52
CA THR A 193 -46.82 -27.13 -2.77
C THR A 193 -47.15 -27.24 -4.26
N ILE A 194 -46.52 -26.40 -5.08
CA ILE A 194 -46.62 -26.48 -6.54
C ILE A 194 -45.32 -27.09 -7.06
N ALA A 195 -45.40 -28.21 -7.79
CA ALA A 195 -44.24 -28.83 -8.40
C ALA A 195 -43.57 -27.87 -9.42
N ASN A 196 -42.25 -27.93 -9.53
CA ASN A 196 -41.53 -27.01 -10.43
C ASN A 196 -41.85 -27.28 -11.90
N ASP A 197 -42.09 -28.53 -12.26
CA ASP A 197 -42.46 -28.99 -13.60
C ASP A 197 -43.89 -28.64 -14.00
N ALA A 198 -44.73 -28.25 -13.04
CA ALA A 198 -46.07 -27.72 -13.32
C ALA A 198 -46.06 -26.27 -13.83
N ILE A 199 -44.92 -25.60 -13.77
CA ILE A 199 -44.75 -24.20 -14.18
C ILE A 199 -43.87 -24.12 -15.43
N GLU A 200 -44.48 -23.78 -16.54
CA GLU A 200 -43.74 -23.48 -17.77
C GLU A 200 -43.17 -22.05 -17.74
N ILE A 201 -41.89 -21.94 -18.09
CA ILE A 201 -41.17 -20.65 -18.22
C ILE A 201 -40.58 -20.65 -19.63
N SER A 202 -41.11 -19.78 -20.48
CA SER A 202 -40.64 -19.65 -21.86
C SER A 202 -39.33 -18.88 -21.94
N GLU A 203 -38.65 -19.00 -23.08
CA GLU A 203 -37.43 -18.26 -23.34
C GLU A 203 -37.68 -16.73 -23.48
N GLU A 204 -38.85 -16.39 -24.04
CA GLU A 204 -39.29 -14.97 -24.15
C GLU A 204 -39.47 -14.32 -22.77
N GLU A 205 -39.97 -15.08 -21.80
CA GLU A 205 -40.13 -14.59 -20.43
C GLU A 205 -38.77 -14.39 -19.75
N VAL A 206 -37.81 -15.28 -19.97
CA VAL A 206 -36.45 -15.17 -19.45
C VAL A 206 -35.78 -13.92 -20.05
N GLU A 207 -35.89 -13.73 -21.36
CA GLU A 207 -35.33 -12.56 -22.03
C GLU A 207 -36.00 -11.25 -21.56
N ALA A 208 -37.36 -11.24 -21.48
CA ALA A 208 -38.08 -10.08 -20.99
C ALA A 208 -37.69 -9.69 -19.55
N TYR A 209 -37.52 -10.70 -18.69
CA TYR A 209 -37.06 -10.46 -17.32
C TYR A 209 -35.66 -9.89 -17.29
N TYR A 210 -34.73 -10.44 -18.08
CA TYR A 210 -33.37 -9.94 -18.18
C TYR A 210 -33.36 -8.49 -18.67
N GLU A 211 -34.03 -8.18 -19.78
CA GLU A 211 -34.09 -6.83 -20.33
C GLU A 211 -34.69 -5.80 -19.35
N ALA A 212 -35.69 -6.20 -18.56
CA ALA A 212 -36.30 -5.32 -17.56
C ALA A 212 -35.38 -5.01 -16.36
N ASN A 213 -34.50 -5.95 -15.99
CA ASN A 213 -33.70 -5.86 -14.76
C ASN A 213 -32.18 -5.68 -15.02
N ARG A 214 -31.71 -5.74 -16.27
CA ARG A 214 -30.27 -5.67 -16.58
C ARG A 214 -29.59 -4.39 -16.11
N GLN A 215 -30.31 -3.28 -16.02
CA GLN A 215 -29.75 -2.01 -15.53
C GLN A 215 -29.38 -2.04 -14.05
N GLU A 216 -29.98 -2.94 -13.28
CA GLU A 216 -29.68 -3.15 -11.86
C GLU A 216 -28.38 -3.97 -11.67
N ASN A 217 -27.91 -4.62 -12.76
CA ASN A 217 -26.73 -5.47 -12.77
C ASN A 217 -25.73 -4.98 -13.82
N PRO A 218 -25.08 -3.83 -13.60
CA PRO A 218 -24.06 -3.34 -14.52
C PRO A 218 -22.87 -4.30 -14.53
N ALA A 219 -22.35 -4.59 -15.70
CA ALA A 219 -21.06 -5.25 -15.86
C ALA A 219 -19.97 -4.19 -16.03
N TYR A 220 -18.79 -4.58 -15.65
CA TYR A 220 -17.59 -3.79 -15.90
C TYR A 220 -16.72 -4.55 -16.91
N ASP A 221 -16.04 -3.79 -17.78
CA ASP A 221 -15.02 -4.36 -18.65
C ASP A 221 -14.06 -5.21 -17.80
N SER A 222 -14.02 -6.49 -18.08
CA SER A 222 -13.28 -7.47 -17.28
C SER A 222 -12.52 -8.46 -18.13
N ARG A 223 -11.45 -8.99 -17.56
CA ARG A 223 -10.61 -10.02 -18.16
C ARG A 223 -10.46 -11.17 -17.16
N ILE A 224 -10.54 -12.40 -17.65
CA ILE A 224 -10.12 -13.56 -16.87
C ILE A 224 -8.72 -13.92 -17.31
N VAL A 225 -7.77 -13.79 -16.39
CA VAL A 225 -6.38 -14.18 -16.58
C VAL A 225 -6.16 -15.51 -15.88
N ARG A 226 -5.68 -16.50 -16.63
CA ARG A 226 -5.21 -17.78 -16.09
C ARG A 226 -3.70 -17.71 -15.97
N TYR A 227 -3.13 -18.26 -14.90
CA TYR A 227 -1.69 -18.21 -14.71
C TYR A 227 -1.15 -19.45 -14.00
N VAL A 228 0.13 -19.72 -14.28
CA VAL A 228 0.95 -20.69 -13.56
C VAL A 228 2.07 -19.92 -12.85
N ARG A 229 2.32 -20.28 -11.59
CA ARG A 229 3.33 -19.67 -10.74
C ARG A 229 4.52 -20.59 -10.55
N PHE A 230 5.72 -20.01 -10.67
CA PHE A 230 7.01 -20.65 -10.42
C PHE A 230 7.73 -19.88 -9.33
N ASP A 231 7.82 -20.45 -8.13
CA ASP A 231 8.45 -19.81 -6.98
C ASP A 231 9.98 -19.83 -7.12
N ILE A 232 10.64 -18.70 -6.84
CA ILE A 232 12.08 -18.58 -6.80
C ILE A 232 12.53 -18.89 -5.36
N GLU A 233 12.68 -20.16 -5.05
CA GLU A 233 13.09 -20.61 -3.73
C GLU A 233 14.57 -21.03 -3.73
N PRO A 234 15.33 -20.75 -2.65
CA PRO A 234 16.70 -21.21 -2.53
C PRO A 234 16.77 -22.72 -2.41
N SER A 235 17.62 -23.35 -3.21
CA SER A 235 17.89 -24.79 -3.14
C SER A 235 18.68 -25.14 -1.86
N GLU A 236 18.70 -26.42 -1.50
CA GLU A 236 19.53 -26.88 -0.38
C GLU A 236 21.04 -26.66 -0.65
N GLU A 237 21.45 -26.65 -1.93
CA GLU A 237 22.81 -26.29 -2.33
C GLU A 237 23.12 -24.83 -2.07
N ASP A 238 22.17 -23.92 -2.37
CA ASP A 238 22.30 -22.48 -2.10
C ASP A 238 22.38 -22.21 -0.60
N LYS A 239 21.52 -22.84 0.20
CA LYS A 239 21.52 -22.74 1.66
C LYS A 239 22.86 -23.20 2.25
N ALA A 240 23.34 -24.36 1.80
CA ALA A 240 24.60 -24.92 2.27
C ALA A 240 25.83 -24.08 1.86
N ALA A 241 25.81 -23.52 0.64
CA ALA A 241 26.87 -22.65 0.16
C ALA A 241 26.92 -21.33 0.96
N LEU A 242 25.77 -20.72 1.24
CA LEU A 242 25.67 -19.52 2.05
C LEU A 242 26.10 -19.76 3.51
N GLU A 243 25.67 -20.88 4.10
CA GLU A 243 26.12 -21.29 5.44
C GLU A 243 27.64 -21.46 5.52
N ALA A 244 28.25 -22.11 4.52
CA ALA A 244 29.69 -22.28 4.45
C ALA A 244 30.43 -20.94 4.31
N GLU A 245 29.90 -20.02 3.50
CA GLU A 245 30.43 -18.65 3.32
C GLU A 245 30.44 -17.86 4.63
N VAL A 246 29.32 -17.85 5.35
CA VAL A 246 29.18 -17.08 6.60
C VAL A 246 30.03 -17.69 7.70
N LYS A 247 30.12 -19.03 7.79
CA LYS A 247 31.03 -19.72 8.75
C LYS A 247 32.50 -19.48 8.43
N ALA A 248 32.87 -19.43 7.15
CA ALA A 248 34.24 -19.12 6.75
C ALA A 248 34.61 -17.66 7.09
N LEU A 249 33.69 -16.73 6.94
CA LEU A 249 33.88 -15.34 7.38
C LEU A 249 34.08 -15.25 8.90
N ASP A 250 33.24 -15.92 9.67
CA ASP A 250 33.33 -15.94 11.14
C ASP A 250 34.71 -16.53 11.61
N ALA A 251 35.13 -17.64 11.02
CA ALA A 251 36.44 -18.23 11.31
C ALA A 251 37.58 -17.25 10.99
N LYS A 252 37.51 -16.54 9.86
CA LYS A 252 38.46 -15.52 9.47
C LYS A 252 38.48 -14.34 10.42
N VAL A 253 37.34 -13.86 10.85
CA VAL A 253 37.25 -12.75 11.82
C VAL A 253 37.84 -13.18 13.17
N LYS A 254 37.57 -14.37 13.64
CA LYS A 254 38.18 -14.92 14.87
C LYS A 254 39.70 -15.03 14.78
N GLU A 255 40.24 -15.40 13.61
CA GLU A 255 41.70 -15.42 13.37
C GLU A 255 42.32 -14.02 13.40
N LEU A 256 41.60 -13.00 12.86
CA LEU A 256 42.06 -11.62 12.87
C LEU A 256 42.09 -10.99 14.29
N GLY A 257 41.31 -11.53 15.21
CA GLY A 257 41.32 -11.17 16.63
C GLY A 257 41.05 -9.67 16.87
N ALA A 258 41.92 -9.00 17.60
CA ALA A 258 41.79 -7.61 17.98
C ALA A 258 42.14 -6.60 16.86
N ASN A 259 42.49 -7.05 15.65
CA ASN A 259 42.77 -6.16 14.53
C ASN A 259 41.47 -5.63 13.89
N THR A 260 40.91 -4.60 14.50
CA THR A 260 39.61 -4.04 14.10
C THR A 260 39.57 -3.59 12.64
N GLU A 261 40.66 -3.00 12.10
CA GLU A 261 40.71 -2.57 10.70
C GLU A 261 40.67 -3.76 9.73
N ALA A 262 41.36 -4.85 10.07
CA ALA A 262 41.31 -6.08 9.26
C ALA A 262 39.92 -6.75 9.35
N VAL A 263 39.28 -6.72 10.54
CA VAL A 263 37.89 -7.21 10.73
C VAL A 263 36.92 -6.40 9.87
N LYS A 264 36.99 -5.06 9.91
CA LYS A 264 36.17 -4.19 9.04
C LYS A 264 36.36 -4.51 7.56
N GLY A 265 37.62 -4.69 7.13
CA GLY A 265 37.94 -5.07 5.76
C GLY A 265 37.33 -6.42 5.36
N ALA A 266 37.42 -7.43 6.22
CA ALA A 266 36.84 -8.74 5.97
C ALA A 266 35.30 -8.69 5.88
N VAL A 267 34.65 -8.00 6.81
CA VAL A 267 33.20 -7.82 6.83
C VAL A 267 32.70 -7.04 5.59
N ARG A 268 33.34 -5.92 5.23
CA ARG A 268 32.98 -5.17 4.01
C ARG A 268 33.16 -6.00 2.73
N THR A 269 34.23 -6.80 2.65
CA THR A 269 34.46 -7.71 1.51
C THR A 269 33.36 -8.75 1.38
N ALA A 270 32.80 -9.17 2.52
CA ALA A 270 31.67 -10.10 2.56
C ALA A 270 30.29 -9.42 2.36
N GLY A 271 30.26 -8.12 2.02
CA GLY A 271 29.01 -7.38 1.82
C GLY A 271 28.36 -6.89 3.12
N GLY A 272 29.05 -7.00 4.26
CA GLY A 272 28.60 -6.43 5.53
C GLY A 272 28.93 -4.95 5.67
N LYS A 273 28.50 -4.34 6.76
CA LYS A 273 28.67 -2.92 7.07
C LYS A 273 29.28 -2.69 8.45
N VAL A 274 29.95 -1.54 8.60
CA VAL A 274 30.30 -1.04 9.93
C VAL A 274 29.22 -0.07 10.34
N GLY A 275 28.64 -0.30 11.50
CA GLY A 275 27.55 0.53 12.04
C GLY A 275 28.02 1.89 12.59
N THR A 276 27.10 2.62 13.19
CA THR A 276 27.38 3.75 14.08
C THR A 276 27.51 3.24 15.51
N TYR A 277 28.02 4.07 16.42
CA TYR A 277 27.98 3.76 17.83
C TYR A 277 26.55 3.61 18.33
N LYS A 278 26.27 2.50 19.03
CA LYS A 278 24.97 2.22 19.67
C LYS A 278 25.16 2.13 21.17
N THR A 279 24.20 2.55 21.96
CA THR A 279 24.25 2.30 23.40
C THR A 279 24.19 0.79 23.63
N PHE A 280 24.98 0.29 24.56
CA PHE A 280 24.97 -1.16 24.89
C PHE A 280 23.57 -1.63 25.32
N ALA A 281 22.83 -0.78 26.01
CA ALA A 281 21.45 -1.04 26.44
C ALA A 281 20.44 -1.17 25.29
N SER A 282 20.75 -0.66 24.09
CA SER A 282 19.88 -0.76 22.91
C SER A 282 20.09 -2.04 22.09
N LEU A 283 21.05 -2.88 22.45
CA LEU A 283 21.29 -4.15 21.78
C LEU A 283 20.20 -5.16 22.12
N ALA A 284 19.90 -6.05 21.17
CA ALA A 284 19.11 -7.24 21.47
C ALA A 284 19.79 -8.06 22.56
N SER A 285 19.03 -8.65 23.47
CA SER A 285 19.56 -9.36 24.65
C SER A 285 20.61 -10.42 24.28
N ALA A 286 20.36 -11.21 23.22
CA ALA A 286 21.29 -12.25 22.77
C ALA A 286 22.63 -11.68 22.29
N VAL A 287 22.61 -10.54 21.59
CA VAL A 287 23.82 -9.83 21.13
C VAL A 287 24.58 -9.25 22.32
N ALA A 288 23.86 -8.63 23.26
CA ALA A 288 24.46 -8.07 24.48
C ALA A 288 25.13 -9.16 25.32
N GLU A 289 24.47 -10.30 25.57
CA GLU A 289 25.02 -11.46 26.29
C GLU A 289 26.27 -12.02 25.59
N ALA A 290 26.25 -12.12 24.25
CA ALA A 290 27.38 -12.57 23.48
C ALA A 290 28.60 -11.62 23.60
N PHE A 291 28.36 -10.31 23.63
CA PHE A 291 29.41 -9.29 23.80
C PHE A 291 29.94 -9.21 25.24
N GLU A 292 29.17 -9.60 26.25
CA GLU A 292 29.69 -9.77 27.60
C GLU A 292 30.58 -11.04 27.73
N ALA A 293 30.29 -12.09 26.94
CA ALA A 293 31.03 -13.33 26.95
C ALA A 293 32.24 -13.36 25.99
N GLY A 294 32.22 -12.51 24.96
CA GLY A 294 33.22 -12.46 23.90
C GLY A 294 33.06 -11.25 23.00
N ASN A 295 33.62 -11.31 21.78
CA ASN A 295 33.63 -10.19 20.84
C ASN A 295 32.74 -10.42 19.59
N SER A 296 31.89 -11.44 19.58
CA SER A 296 31.05 -11.75 18.44
C SER A 296 29.74 -12.42 18.83
N TYR A 297 28.71 -12.14 18.07
CA TYR A 297 27.43 -12.85 18.07
C TYR A 297 27.21 -13.51 16.72
N GLY A 298 26.70 -14.73 16.71
CA GLY A 298 26.49 -15.51 15.50
C GLY A 298 27.77 -16.19 14.97
N PRO A 299 27.76 -16.68 13.72
CA PRO A 299 26.66 -16.59 12.76
C PRO A 299 25.42 -17.40 13.18
N GLU A 300 24.26 -16.80 13.10
CA GLU A 300 22.98 -17.43 13.43
C GLU A 300 21.97 -17.22 12.28
N LEU A 301 21.18 -18.26 12.00
CA LEU A 301 20.11 -18.20 11.00
C LEU A 301 18.80 -17.82 11.71
N ALA A 302 18.28 -16.64 11.42
CA ALA A 302 17.02 -16.15 11.93
C ALA A 302 16.22 -15.47 10.81
N ASN A 303 14.91 -15.77 10.71
CA ASN A 303 14.01 -15.15 9.72
C ASN A 303 14.56 -15.21 8.27
N ASP A 304 15.03 -16.38 7.85
CA ASP A 304 15.59 -16.65 6.51
C ASP A 304 16.79 -15.75 6.14
N LYS A 305 17.54 -15.29 7.13
CA LYS A 305 18.82 -14.61 6.93
C LYS A 305 19.86 -15.06 7.96
N TRP A 306 21.10 -15.09 7.54
CA TRP A 306 22.24 -15.25 8.43
C TRP A 306 22.66 -13.90 8.98
N GLU A 307 22.80 -13.82 10.30
CA GLU A 307 23.25 -12.64 11.02
C GLU A 307 24.52 -12.92 11.81
N ALA A 308 25.48 -12.00 11.76
CA ALA A 308 26.65 -12.00 12.63
C ALA A 308 27.04 -10.57 12.98
N HIS A 309 27.39 -10.36 14.24
CA HIS A 309 27.81 -9.06 14.77
C HIS A 309 29.18 -9.21 15.43
N TYR A 310 30.14 -8.40 15.04
CA TYR A 310 31.50 -8.39 15.56
C TYR A 310 31.78 -7.08 16.26
N LEU A 311 32.17 -7.16 17.54
CA LEU A 311 32.48 -6.01 18.37
C LEU A 311 33.81 -5.37 17.93
N LEU A 312 33.79 -4.13 17.51
CA LEU A 312 34.95 -3.37 17.09
C LEU A 312 35.45 -2.43 18.19
N SER A 313 34.55 -1.89 18.99
CA SER A 313 34.86 -0.97 20.08
C SER A 313 33.80 -1.10 21.18
N ASP A 314 34.23 -1.02 22.42
CA ASP A 314 33.40 -0.95 23.63
C ASP A 314 33.94 0.16 24.51
N VAL A 315 33.19 1.23 24.64
CA VAL A 315 33.67 2.46 25.30
C VAL A 315 32.58 3.08 26.16
N THR A 316 32.98 3.73 27.25
CA THR A 316 32.12 4.64 28.00
C THR A 316 32.37 6.07 27.53
N ALA A 317 31.40 6.65 26.82
CA ALA A 317 31.50 7.95 26.19
C ALA A 317 30.25 8.81 26.47
N PRO A 318 30.35 10.15 26.34
CA PRO A 318 29.20 11.05 26.43
C PRO A 318 28.16 10.73 25.36
N VAL A 319 26.86 10.81 25.72
CA VAL A 319 25.75 10.63 24.76
C VAL A 319 25.75 11.76 23.74
N SER A 320 26.06 12.99 24.15
CA SER A 320 26.06 14.19 23.30
C SER A 320 27.27 15.06 23.55
N TYR A 321 27.56 15.86 22.55
CA TYR A 321 28.68 16.82 22.54
C TYR A 321 28.16 18.15 22.03
N ASP A 322 28.30 19.23 22.84
CA ASP A 322 28.10 20.59 22.39
C ASP A 322 29.45 21.17 22.05
N PHE A 323 29.58 21.87 20.94
CA PHE A 323 30.86 22.41 20.49
C PHE A 323 30.70 23.65 19.63
N GLU A 324 31.76 24.47 19.67
CA GLU A 324 32.00 25.55 18.70
C GLU A 324 32.68 24.94 17.47
N VAL A 325 32.25 25.31 16.25
CA VAL A 325 32.75 24.77 14.98
C VAL A 325 33.01 25.87 13.96
N ALA A 326 34.13 25.75 13.25
CA ALA A 326 34.45 26.57 12.08
C ALA A 326 34.83 25.65 10.91
N THR A 327 34.39 25.99 9.69
CA THR A 327 34.63 25.19 8.46
C THR A 327 35.74 25.83 7.61
N PHE A 328 36.41 24.96 6.81
CA PHE A 328 37.59 25.34 6.03
C PHE A 328 37.56 24.69 4.65
N ASP A 329 38.34 25.23 3.70
CA ASP A 329 38.43 24.74 2.33
C ASP A 329 39.14 23.37 2.22
N ASN A 330 40.09 23.11 3.13
CA ASN A 330 40.83 21.86 3.14
C ASN A 330 41.26 21.43 4.55
N MET A 331 41.54 20.14 4.71
CA MET A 331 41.92 19.57 6.02
C MET A 331 43.23 20.11 6.57
N ALA A 332 44.22 20.44 5.73
CA ALA A 332 45.48 20.96 6.19
C ALA A 332 45.33 22.35 6.86
N GLN A 333 44.40 23.17 6.35
CA GLN A 333 44.02 24.45 6.96
C GLN A 333 43.30 24.23 8.30
N ALA A 334 42.35 23.31 8.35
CA ALA A 334 41.65 22.96 9.58
C ALA A 334 42.61 22.45 10.67
N GLU A 335 43.56 21.56 10.30
CA GLU A 335 44.58 21.07 11.23
C GLU A 335 45.48 22.19 11.75
N ALA A 336 45.93 23.10 10.89
CA ALA A 336 46.75 24.25 11.30
C ALA A 336 46.01 25.19 12.28
N VAL A 337 44.75 25.49 12.00
CA VAL A 337 43.90 26.30 12.88
C VAL A 337 43.61 25.58 14.20
N ALA A 338 43.40 24.28 14.19
CA ALA A 338 43.22 23.51 15.43
C ALA A 338 44.46 23.59 16.34
N GLU A 339 45.68 23.55 15.78
CA GLU A 339 46.93 23.71 16.55
C GLU A 339 47.09 25.15 17.06
N GLU A 340 46.79 26.17 16.26
CA GLU A 340 46.79 27.57 16.69
C GLU A 340 45.79 27.81 17.83
N LEU A 341 44.56 27.23 17.72
CA LEU A 341 43.53 27.34 18.75
C LEU A 341 43.98 26.69 20.08
N LYS A 342 44.64 25.55 20.02
CA LYS A 342 45.24 24.91 21.21
C LYS A 342 46.29 25.83 21.87
N ALA A 343 47.12 26.46 21.05
CA ALA A 343 48.20 27.31 21.53
C ALA A 343 47.69 28.61 22.18
N ASN A 344 46.55 29.16 21.74
CA ASN A 344 45.98 30.40 22.26
C ASN A 344 44.96 30.23 23.40
N GLY A 345 44.77 28.98 23.87
CA GLY A 345 43.84 28.61 24.94
C GLY A 345 42.42 28.40 24.48
N GLY A 346 42.18 28.11 23.20
CA GLY A 346 40.90 27.78 22.64
C GLY A 346 39.99 28.97 22.37
N ASP A 347 40.54 30.12 22.17
CA ASP A 347 39.83 31.37 21.93
C ASP A 347 39.84 31.69 20.43
N PHE A 348 38.73 31.55 19.74
CA PHE A 348 38.57 31.80 18.31
C PHE A 348 38.83 33.26 17.93
N ASP A 349 38.58 34.22 18.85
CA ASP A 349 38.84 35.65 18.61
C ASP A 349 40.33 35.99 18.58
N LYS A 350 41.17 35.04 19.02
CA LYS A 350 42.65 35.20 19.04
C LYS A 350 43.34 34.46 17.89
N LEU A 351 42.61 33.97 16.92
CA LEU A 351 43.19 33.40 15.72
C LEU A 351 43.86 34.49 14.87
N SER A 352 44.89 34.10 14.13
CA SER A 352 45.63 35.01 13.22
C SER A 352 44.75 35.51 12.07
N GLU A 353 43.79 34.70 11.66
CA GLU A 353 42.75 35.04 10.68
C GLU A 353 41.36 34.86 11.30
N ALA A 354 40.46 35.81 11.04
CA ALA A 354 39.08 35.72 11.51
C ALA A 354 38.34 34.57 10.81
N VAL A 355 37.61 33.77 11.57
CA VAL A 355 36.79 32.65 11.08
C VAL A 355 35.36 32.80 11.57
N ASP A 356 34.42 32.36 10.78
CA ASP A 356 33.02 32.26 11.20
C ASP A 356 32.85 31.04 12.10
N VAL A 357 32.37 31.25 13.33
CA VAL A 357 32.18 30.22 14.34
C VAL A 357 30.71 30.02 14.58
N ALA A 358 30.24 28.80 14.43
CA ALA A 358 28.89 28.34 14.78
C ALA A 358 28.95 27.47 16.04
N THR A 359 27.80 27.31 16.70
CA THR A 359 27.61 26.30 17.73
C THR A 359 26.82 25.14 17.15
N ASP A 360 27.23 23.91 17.48
CA ASP A 360 26.54 22.67 17.05
C ASP A 360 26.44 21.70 18.24
N SER A 361 25.47 20.80 18.18
CA SER A 361 25.27 19.76 19.18
C SER A 361 25.03 18.42 18.49
N ARG A 362 25.76 17.38 18.87
CA ARG A 362 25.66 16.07 18.24
C ARG A 362 25.56 14.93 19.22
N VAL A 363 24.72 13.95 18.88
CA VAL A 363 24.58 12.70 19.60
C VAL A 363 25.54 11.67 18.99
N LEU A 364 26.34 10.99 19.82
CA LEU A 364 27.34 10.01 19.37
C LEU A 364 26.74 8.92 18.46
N ALA A 365 25.56 8.44 18.78
CA ALA A 365 24.88 7.41 18.00
C ALA A 365 24.53 7.83 16.57
N ASN A 366 24.44 9.13 16.29
CA ASN A 366 24.12 9.68 14.97
C ASN A 366 25.36 10.03 14.13
N MET A 367 26.55 9.88 14.71
CA MET A 367 27.81 10.14 14.02
C MET A 367 28.24 8.93 13.20
N THR A 368 28.77 9.17 12.01
CA THR A 368 29.51 8.13 11.28
C THR A 368 30.76 7.74 12.07
N GLU A 369 31.31 6.55 11.80
CA GLU A 369 32.56 6.10 12.43
C GLU A 369 33.69 7.13 12.29
N ALA A 370 33.81 7.75 11.12
CA ALA A 370 34.84 8.74 10.83
C ALA A 370 34.70 10.03 11.69
N GLN A 371 33.45 10.49 11.86
CA GLN A 371 33.14 11.61 12.72
C GLN A 371 33.38 11.27 14.19
N ALA A 372 32.82 10.14 14.66
CA ALA A 372 32.90 9.71 16.03
C ALA A 372 34.34 9.48 16.54
N LYS A 373 35.29 9.17 15.65
CA LYS A 373 36.69 8.89 16.00
C LYS A 373 37.33 9.92 16.90
N ASN A 374 37.07 11.20 16.67
CA ASN A 374 37.64 12.31 17.45
C ASN A 374 36.78 12.66 18.67
N PHE A 375 35.45 12.41 18.59
CA PHE A 375 34.52 12.77 19.65
C PHE A 375 34.48 11.72 20.78
N VAL A 376 34.55 10.44 20.48
CA VAL A 376 34.33 9.33 21.45
C VAL A 376 35.22 9.44 22.71
N ASN A 377 36.42 9.99 22.58
CA ASN A 377 37.36 10.18 23.68
C ASN A 377 37.56 11.67 24.06
N ALA A 378 36.79 12.57 23.45
CA ALA A 378 36.95 14.00 23.71
C ALA A 378 36.50 14.36 25.13
N GLN A 379 37.21 15.33 25.70
CA GLN A 379 36.87 15.94 26.98
C GLN A 379 36.41 17.39 26.74
N GLU A 380 35.78 17.98 27.74
CA GLU A 380 35.44 19.41 27.69
C GLU A 380 36.70 20.24 27.44
N GLY A 381 36.63 21.17 26.51
CA GLY A 381 37.77 21.98 26.04
C GLY A 381 38.64 21.29 24.98
N ALA A 382 38.36 20.05 24.57
CA ALA A 382 39.12 19.39 23.50
C ALA A 382 38.94 20.11 22.16
N ILE A 383 40.06 20.27 21.43
CA ILE A 383 40.11 20.95 20.12
C ILE A 383 40.71 19.98 19.11
N PHE A 384 40.02 19.76 17.98
CA PHE A 384 40.50 18.89 16.92
C PHE A 384 39.90 19.26 15.56
N ALA A 385 40.66 18.98 14.51
CA ALA A 385 40.15 19.02 13.15
C ALA A 385 39.44 17.73 12.82
N PHE A 386 38.33 17.79 12.06
CA PHE A 386 37.57 16.64 11.59
C PHE A 386 36.91 16.92 10.24
N SER A 387 36.44 15.87 9.59
CA SER A 387 35.64 16.03 8.37
C SER A 387 34.16 15.93 8.73
N ASP A 388 33.44 17.01 8.47
CA ASP A 388 31.99 17.05 8.63
C ASP A 388 31.29 16.82 7.30
N ASN A 389 30.84 15.60 7.06
CA ASN A 389 30.20 15.19 5.78
C ASN A 389 31.01 15.61 4.52
N GLY A 390 32.35 15.51 4.63
CA GLY A 390 33.24 15.88 3.54
C GLY A 390 33.76 17.32 3.63
N VAL A 391 33.22 18.16 4.51
CA VAL A 391 33.70 19.54 4.74
C VAL A 391 34.72 19.53 5.89
N PRO A 392 35.96 20.01 5.68
CA PRO A 392 36.93 20.15 6.74
C PRO A 392 36.48 21.17 7.79
N ALA A 393 36.58 20.81 9.06
CA ALA A 393 36.14 21.63 10.17
C ALA A 393 37.04 21.50 11.39
N VAL A 394 37.02 22.50 12.27
CA VAL A 394 37.62 22.47 13.61
C VAL A 394 36.50 22.53 14.63
N ALA A 395 36.51 21.61 15.59
CA ALA A 395 35.63 21.63 16.74
C ALA A 395 36.38 21.97 18.03
N LYS A 396 35.72 22.72 18.92
CA LYS A 396 36.09 22.90 20.32
C LYS A 396 34.91 22.48 21.19
N ILE A 397 35.06 21.42 21.96
CA ILE A 397 34.03 20.88 22.84
C ILE A 397 33.76 21.88 23.98
N THR A 398 32.50 22.29 24.11
CA THR A 398 32.04 23.24 25.13
C THR A 398 31.31 22.58 26.28
N ALA A 399 30.56 21.48 25.99
CA ALA A 399 29.90 20.69 27.02
C ALA A 399 29.77 19.23 26.60
N LEU A 400 29.57 18.35 27.56
CA LEU A 400 29.43 16.93 27.39
C LEU A 400 28.14 16.45 28.07
N GLY A 401 27.37 15.60 27.40
CA GLY A 401 26.22 14.88 27.96
C GLY A 401 26.62 13.80 28.97
N GLU A 402 25.63 13.10 29.51
CA GLU A 402 25.87 11.98 30.41
C GLU A 402 26.66 10.87 29.72
N LYS A 403 27.50 10.16 30.49
CA LYS A 403 28.28 9.05 29.96
C LYS A 403 27.48 7.76 29.98
N GLN A 404 27.47 7.05 28.86
CA GLN A 404 26.90 5.73 28.70
C GLN A 404 27.91 4.77 28.06
N ARG A 405 27.65 3.47 28.16
CA ARG A 405 28.42 2.44 27.47
C ARG A 405 27.94 2.34 26.02
N PHE A 406 28.86 2.53 25.09
CA PHE A 406 28.63 2.44 23.65
C PHE A 406 29.44 1.32 23.04
N VAL A 407 28.88 0.71 22.01
CA VAL A 407 29.56 -0.28 21.18
C VAL A 407 29.54 0.15 19.72
N LEU A 408 30.63 -0.17 19.03
CA LEU A 408 30.70 -0.09 17.57
C LEU A 408 30.84 -1.51 17.05
N THR A 409 30.02 -1.87 16.07
CA THR A 409 29.98 -3.22 15.50
C THR A 409 30.26 -3.23 14.00
N ALA A 410 30.80 -4.35 13.53
CA ALA A 410 30.76 -4.72 12.13
C ALA A 410 29.70 -5.81 11.97
N ASP A 411 28.73 -5.56 11.13
CA ASP A 411 27.51 -6.35 11.02
C ASP A 411 27.43 -7.03 9.65
N VAL A 412 27.05 -8.30 9.62
CA VAL A 412 26.78 -9.07 8.41
C VAL A 412 25.34 -9.59 8.47
N GLU A 413 24.58 -9.27 7.46
CA GLU A 413 23.25 -9.82 7.23
C GLU A 413 23.21 -10.38 5.81
N LYS A 414 22.97 -11.67 5.68
CA LYS A 414 22.89 -12.34 4.39
C LYS A 414 21.56 -13.07 4.26
N PRO A 415 20.63 -12.57 3.44
CA PRO A 415 19.37 -13.25 3.18
C PRO A 415 19.64 -14.59 2.47
N VAL A 416 18.84 -15.59 2.81
CA VAL A 416 18.84 -16.89 2.13
C VAL A 416 18.03 -16.73 0.84
N VAL A 417 18.73 -16.59 -0.28
CA VAL A 417 18.13 -16.37 -1.60
C VAL A 417 18.57 -17.43 -2.58
N ALA A 418 17.78 -17.65 -3.63
CA ALA A 418 18.16 -18.56 -4.71
C ALA A 418 19.41 -18.08 -5.42
N GLY A 419 20.37 -18.97 -5.61
CA GLY A 419 21.60 -18.70 -6.34
C GLY A 419 21.40 -18.71 -7.85
N GLU A 420 22.43 -18.23 -8.58
CA GLU A 420 22.37 -18.14 -10.04
C GLU A 420 22.08 -19.49 -10.75
N LYS A 421 22.53 -20.60 -10.18
CA LYS A 421 22.28 -21.93 -10.72
C LYS A 421 20.80 -22.28 -10.60
N THR A 422 20.23 -22.11 -9.41
CA THR A 422 18.81 -22.36 -9.13
C THR A 422 17.91 -21.48 -10.01
N ILE A 423 18.25 -20.18 -10.15
CA ILE A 423 17.52 -19.25 -11.03
C ILE A 423 17.61 -19.70 -12.50
N ARG A 424 18.76 -20.16 -12.98
CA ARG A 424 18.90 -20.67 -14.36
C ARG A 424 18.07 -21.94 -14.59
N GLU A 425 18.10 -22.87 -13.65
CA GLU A 425 17.32 -24.11 -13.73
C GLU A 425 15.82 -23.81 -13.76
N LEU A 426 15.35 -22.89 -12.91
CA LEU A 426 13.97 -22.43 -12.92
C LEU A 426 13.59 -21.74 -14.23
N ASN A 427 14.47 -20.89 -14.79
CA ASN A 427 14.21 -20.26 -16.08
C ASN A 427 14.09 -21.28 -17.21
N HIS A 428 14.89 -22.34 -17.22
CA HIS A 428 14.75 -23.44 -18.18
C HIS A 428 13.43 -24.19 -18.02
N GLU A 429 12.96 -24.38 -16.77
CA GLU A 429 11.63 -24.97 -16.52
C GLU A 429 10.52 -24.07 -17.09
N VAL A 430 10.60 -22.76 -16.85
CA VAL A 430 9.65 -21.78 -17.38
C VAL A 430 9.67 -21.75 -18.91
N GLU A 431 10.84 -21.73 -19.53
CA GLU A 431 11.00 -21.78 -21.00
C GLU A 431 10.42 -23.06 -21.61
N ALA A 432 10.62 -24.19 -20.94
CA ALA A 432 10.03 -25.46 -21.37
C ALA A 432 8.51 -25.45 -21.26
N PHE A 433 7.98 -24.83 -20.20
CA PHE A 433 6.55 -24.61 -20.04
C PHE A 433 5.99 -23.69 -21.13
N GLU A 434 6.63 -22.54 -21.40
CA GLU A 434 6.23 -21.59 -22.45
C GLU A 434 6.23 -22.25 -23.84
N ALA A 435 7.20 -23.12 -24.11
CA ALA A 435 7.24 -23.89 -25.37
C ALA A 435 6.11 -24.93 -25.50
N ALA A 436 5.56 -25.40 -24.37
CA ALA A 436 4.52 -26.44 -24.34
C ALA A 436 3.10 -25.89 -24.25
N MET A 437 2.90 -24.65 -23.77
CA MET A 437 1.60 -24.11 -23.39
C MET A 437 0.65 -23.81 -24.57
N GLY A 438 1.16 -23.70 -25.80
CA GLY A 438 0.35 -23.33 -26.97
C GLY A 438 -0.27 -21.92 -26.87
N GLU A 439 -1.27 -21.67 -27.74
CA GLU A 439 -1.96 -20.37 -27.86
C GLU A 439 -3.42 -20.43 -27.40
N ASP A 440 -3.85 -21.52 -26.77
CA ASP A 440 -5.20 -21.74 -26.30
C ASP A 440 -5.25 -22.30 -24.87
N MET A 441 -6.39 -22.17 -24.22
CA MET A 441 -6.59 -22.57 -22.82
C MET A 441 -6.48 -24.08 -22.60
N GLU A 442 -6.78 -24.92 -23.59
CA GLU A 442 -6.69 -26.38 -23.47
C GLU A 442 -5.21 -26.80 -23.42
N SER A 443 -4.40 -26.26 -24.34
CA SER A 443 -2.95 -26.46 -24.38
C SER A 443 -2.26 -25.91 -23.14
N PHE A 444 -2.69 -24.74 -22.67
CA PHE A 444 -2.17 -24.11 -21.44
C PHE A 444 -2.46 -24.97 -20.20
N GLN A 445 -3.68 -25.50 -20.07
CA GLN A 445 -4.04 -26.45 -19.00
C GLN A 445 -3.20 -27.72 -19.10
N ALA A 446 -3.08 -28.30 -20.29
CA ALA A 446 -2.30 -29.51 -20.49
C ALA A 446 -0.82 -29.33 -20.13
N ALA A 447 -0.22 -28.17 -20.46
CA ALA A 447 1.14 -27.82 -20.08
C ALA A 447 1.29 -27.67 -18.57
N SER A 448 0.29 -27.03 -17.90
CA SER A 448 0.24 -26.91 -16.45
C SER A 448 0.23 -28.27 -15.75
N ASP A 449 -0.64 -29.17 -16.22
CA ASP A 449 -0.77 -30.53 -15.68
C ASP A 449 0.53 -31.34 -15.90
N ALA A 450 1.13 -31.23 -17.09
CA ALA A 450 2.40 -31.88 -17.41
C ALA A 450 3.57 -31.38 -16.56
N ALA A 451 3.59 -30.09 -16.24
CA ALA A 451 4.58 -29.48 -15.36
C ALA A 451 4.29 -29.75 -13.87
N GLY A 452 3.19 -30.40 -13.52
CA GLY A 452 2.75 -30.64 -12.13
C GLY A 452 2.45 -29.35 -11.37
N ARG A 453 2.06 -28.28 -12.10
CA ARG A 453 1.78 -26.96 -11.55
C ARG A 453 0.28 -26.68 -11.50
N THR A 454 -0.15 -25.84 -10.57
CA THR A 454 -1.55 -25.45 -10.46
C THR A 454 -1.86 -24.29 -11.39
N LEU A 455 -2.87 -24.48 -12.25
CA LEU A 455 -3.42 -23.41 -13.06
C LEU A 455 -4.44 -22.62 -12.24
N ALA A 456 -4.07 -21.40 -11.84
CA ALA A 456 -4.94 -20.49 -11.12
C ALA A 456 -5.66 -19.52 -12.07
N ALA A 457 -6.67 -18.82 -11.55
CA ALA A 457 -7.41 -17.81 -12.28
C ALA A 457 -7.66 -16.57 -11.43
N VAL A 458 -7.65 -15.42 -12.09
CA VAL A 458 -7.99 -14.14 -11.47
C VAL A 458 -8.81 -13.31 -12.46
N THR A 459 -9.81 -12.58 -11.94
CA THR A 459 -10.59 -11.64 -12.73
C THR A 459 -10.06 -10.23 -12.51
N VAL A 460 -9.72 -9.56 -13.59
CA VAL A 460 -9.31 -8.15 -13.62
C VAL A 460 -10.47 -7.33 -14.17
N ASN A 461 -10.85 -6.25 -13.51
CA ASN A 461 -11.80 -5.29 -14.03
C ASN A 461 -11.28 -3.86 -13.86
N ARG A 462 -11.77 -2.90 -14.67
CA ARG A 462 -11.26 -1.52 -14.67
C ARG A 462 -11.39 -0.82 -13.31
N ASN A 463 -12.38 -1.19 -12.51
CA ASN A 463 -12.55 -0.62 -11.17
C ASN A 463 -11.52 -1.15 -10.16
N ASN A 464 -10.90 -2.30 -10.45
CA ASN A 464 -9.89 -2.93 -9.60
C ASN A 464 -8.48 -2.85 -10.20
N TYR A 465 -8.27 -2.10 -11.28
CA TYR A 465 -6.98 -2.06 -11.93
C TYR A 465 -5.89 -1.39 -11.06
N ASN A 466 -6.29 -0.71 -10.01
CA ASN A 466 -5.38 -0.18 -9.01
C ASN A 466 -4.73 -1.29 -8.18
N ALA A 467 -3.94 -2.12 -8.81
CA ALA A 467 -2.92 -2.94 -8.20
C ALA A 467 -3.35 -4.26 -7.54
N GLN A 468 -4.60 -4.61 -7.48
CA GLN A 468 -4.97 -5.85 -6.77
C GLN A 468 -5.78 -6.77 -7.66
N MET A 469 -5.09 -7.67 -8.35
CA MET A 469 -5.76 -8.76 -9.04
C MET A 469 -6.43 -9.69 -8.02
N GLY A 470 -7.73 -9.52 -7.84
CA GLY A 470 -8.62 -10.45 -7.13
C GLY A 470 -8.27 -10.75 -5.67
N ARG A 471 -9.14 -10.39 -4.75
CA ARG A 471 -8.95 -10.69 -3.31
C ARG A 471 -9.30 -12.11 -2.92
N MET A 472 -9.88 -12.95 -3.80
CA MET A 472 -10.47 -14.19 -3.31
C MET A 472 -9.62 -15.38 -3.74
N ALA A 473 -9.23 -16.00 -4.41
CA ALA A 473 -8.34 -17.13 -4.64
C ALA A 473 -7.39 -16.82 -5.79
N GLY A 474 -6.30 -16.15 -5.50
CA GLY A 474 -5.33 -15.79 -6.52
C GLY A 474 -4.86 -14.34 -6.44
N TYR A 475 -5.01 -13.72 -5.27
CA TYR A 475 -4.39 -12.43 -5.01
C TYR A 475 -2.89 -12.49 -5.26
N ILE A 476 -2.42 -11.69 -6.20
CA ILE A 476 -1.02 -11.55 -6.53
C ILE A 476 -0.62 -10.13 -6.14
N PRO A 477 0.18 -9.94 -5.07
CA PRO A 477 0.68 -8.62 -4.69
C PRO A 477 1.54 -8.05 -5.83
N ASN A 478 1.61 -6.73 -5.94
CA ASN A 478 2.44 -6.01 -6.91
C ASN A 478 2.23 -6.43 -8.39
N SER A 479 1.03 -6.90 -8.72
CA SER A 479 0.70 -7.44 -10.04
C SER A 479 0.15 -6.41 -11.04
N ARG A 480 0.36 -5.12 -10.77
CA ARG A 480 -0.17 -4.04 -11.61
C ARG A 480 0.20 -4.19 -13.08
N GLN A 481 1.46 -4.52 -13.39
CA GLN A 481 1.90 -4.71 -14.76
C GLN A 481 1.14 -5.84 -15.48
N MET A 482 0.84 -6.92 -14.75
CA MET A 482 0.03 -8.01 -15.29
C MET A 482 -1.43 -7.56 -15.52
N ALA A 483 -1.99 -6.77 -14.59
CA ALA A 483 -3.33 -6.23 -14.74
C ALA A 483 -3.44 -5.27 -15.94
N LEU A 484 -2.48 -4.37 -16.10
CA LEU A 484 -2.43 -3.42 -17.22
C LEU A 484 -2.25 -4.14 -18.55
N TRP A 485 -1.33 -5.11 -18.64
CA TRP A 485 -1.18 -5.95 -19.82
C TRP A 485 -2.49 -6.65 -20.20
N ALA A 486 -3.23 -7.16 -19.21
CA ALA A 486 -4.49 -7.88 -19.48
C ALA A 486 -5.54 -7.02 -20.19
N TYR A 487 -5.48 -5.70 -20.11
CA TYR A 487 -6.39 -4.81 -20.84
C TYR A 487 -6.01 -4.57 -22.29
N GLY A 488 -4.73 -4.64 -22.64
CA GLY A 488 -4.25 -4.53 -24.02
C GLY A 488 -4.20 -5.87 -24.77
N ALA A 489 -4.23 -6.98 -24.05
CA ALA A 489 -4.01 -8.31 -24.61
C ALA A 489 -5.30 -8.97 -25.12
N GLU A 490 -5.15 -9.81 -26.14
CA GLU A 490 -6.24 -10.60 -26.75
C GLU A 490 -6.39 -11.98 -26.08
N VAL A 491 -7.54 -12.62 -26.29
CA VAL A 491 -7.78 -13.99 -25.79
C VAL A 491 -6.77 -14.95 -26.41
N GLY A 492 -6.11 -15.75 -25.58
CA GLY A 492 -5.02 -16.66 -25.97
C GLY A 492 -3.63 -16.04 -25.90
N GLU A 493 -3.53 -14.71 -25.80
CA GLU A 493 -2.23 -14.06 -25.63
C GLU A 493 -1.66 -14.41 -24.25
N ALA A 494 -0.37 -14.74 -24.19
CA ALA A 494 0.33 -15.10 -22.98
C ALA A 494 1.57 -14.22 -22.76
N LYS A 495 1.89 -13.97 -21.49
CA LYS A 495 3.06 -13.18 -21.09
C LYS A 495 3.64 -13.65 -19.77
N ARG A 496 4.98 -13.55 -19.68
CA ARG A 496 5.77 -13.82 -18.47
C ARG A 496 5.91 -12.55 -17.63
N PHE A 497 5.79 -12.71 -16.31
CA PHE A 497 6.00 -11.66 -15.32
C PHE A 497 6.89 -12.17 -14.19
N SER A 498 7.77 -11.30 -13.67
CA SER A 498 8.54 -11.57 -12.46
C SER A 498 8.02 -10.65 -11.35
N ILE A 499 7.40 -11.23 -10.32
CA ILE A 499 6.70 -10.50 -9.26
C ILE A 499 7.05 -11.15 -7.92
N ASP A 500 7.56 -10.36 -6.97
CA ASP A 500 7.77 -10.75 -5.56
C ASP A 500 8.42 -12.14 -5.37
N GLY A 501 9.52 -12.39 -6.04
CA GLY A 501 10.26 -13.64 -5.89
C GLY A 501 9.60 -14.85 -6.57
N ALA A 502 8.69 -14.64 -7.51
CA ALA A 502 8.11 -15.68 -8.35
C ALA A 502 8.04 -15.26 -9.82
N ILE A 503 8.02 -16.24 -10.71
CA ILE A 503 7.74 -16.04 -12.13
C ILE A 503 6.31 -16.51 -12.38
N TYR A 504 5.53 -15.69 -13.06
CA TYR A 504 4.18 -15.99 -13.48
C TYR A 504 4.14 -16.06 -15.00
N VAL A 505 3.59 -17.14 -15.54
CA VAL A 505 3.22 -17.23 -16.95
C VAL A 505 1.71 -17.12 -17.00
N ALA A 506 1.20 -16.05 -17.58
CA ALA A 506 -0.21 -15.70 -17.60
C ALA A 506 -0.76 -15.71 -19.03
N MET A 507 -2.02 -16.12 -19.21
CA MET A 507 -2.74 -16.12 -20.47
C MET A 507 -4.14 -15.53 -20.29
N ILE A 508 -4.62 -14.76 -21.26
CA ILE A 508 -5.98 -14.23 -21.28
C ILE A 508 -6.94 -15.36 -21.66
N ALA A 509 -7.79 -15.76 -20.72
CA ALA A 509 -8.78 -16.80 -20.95
C ALA A 509 -10.08 -16.25 -21.55
N SER A 510 -10.49 -15.05 -21.14
CA SER A 510 -11.66 -14.37 -21.72
C SER A 510 -11.61 -12.88 -21.50
N VAL A 511 -12.28 -12.18 -22.41
CA VAL A 511 -12.50 -10.74 -22.40
C VAL A 511 -14.01 -10.51 -22.38
N ASP A 512 -14.51 -9.76 -21.40
CA ASP A 512 -15.91 -9.35 -21.31
C ASP A 512 -16.00 -7.82 -21.30
N THR A 513 -16.53 -7.27 -22.38
CA THR A 513 -16.76 -5.83 -22.57
C THR A 513 -18.24 -5.47 -22.51
N ASN A 514 -19.09 -6.38 -22.06
CA ASN A 514 -20.52 -6.13 -21.98
C ASN A 514 -20.85 -5.06 -20.95
N LYS A 515 -21.79 -4.21 -21.30
CA LYS A 515 -22.28 -3.14 -20.42
C LYS A 515 -23.07 -3.68 -19.21
N TYR A 516 -23.65 -4.85 -19.35
CA TYR A 516 -24.48 -5.49 -18.33
C TYR A 516 -23.97 -6.90 -18.05
N ALA A 517 -24.18 -7.36 -16.83
CA ALA A 517 -23.85 -8.73 -16.44
C ALA A 517 -24.52 -9.74 -17.40
N PRO A 518 -23.81 -10.82 -17.74
CA PRO A 518 -24.37 -11.84 -18.64
C PRO A 518 -25.63 -12.43 -18.03
N ARG A 519 -26.56 -12.79 -18.92
CA ARG A 519 -27.82 -13.39 -18.54
C ARG A 519 -27.60 -14.72 -17.78
N ASN A 520 -28.05 -14.77 -16.53
CA ASN A 520 -28.00 -15.97 -15.70
C ASN A 520 -29.36 -16.66 -15.74
N ASP A 521 -29.56 -17.54 -16.73
CA ASP A 521 -30.81 -18.24 -16.96
C ASP A 521 -31.32 -19.01 -15.74
N MET A 522 -30.42 -19.60 -14.97
CA MET A 522 -30.78 -20.33 -13.77
C MET A 522 -31.42 -19.44 -12.71
N GLN A 523 -30.80 -18.28 -12.42
CA GLN A 523 -31.33 -17.33 -11.45
C GLN A 523 -32.62 -16.68 -11.94
N ILE A 524 -32.71 -16.33 -13.23
CA ILE A 524 -33.90 -15.73 -13.82
C ILE A 524 -35.05 -16.71 -13.79
N ARG A 525 -34.84 -17.96 -14.21
CA ARG A 525 -35.86 -18.99 -14.15
C ARG A 525 -36.32 -19.28 -12.72
N GLN A 526 -35.40 -19.25 -11.75
CA GLN A 526 -35.77 -19.40 -10.34
C GLN A 526 -36.64 -18.22 -9.85
N ALA A 527 -36.31 -17.00 -10.23
CA ALA A 527 -37.10 -15.81 -9.88
C ALA A 527 -38.50 -15.87 -10.51
N LEU A 528 -38.59 -16.16 -11.81
CA LEU A 528 -39.84 -16.32 -12.54
C LEU A 528 -40.68 -17.46 -11.99
N LEU A 529 -40.04 -18.58 -11.60
CA LEU A 529 -40.74 -19.73 -10.97
C LEU A 529 -41.40 -19.29 -9.66
N VAL A 530 -40.72 -18.56 -8.83
CA VAL A 530 -41.26 -18.02 -7.57
C VAL A 530 -42.40 -17.05 -7.86
N ASP A 531 -42.26 -16.18 -8.86
CA ASP A 531 -43.29 -15.20 -9.23
C ASP A 531 -44.56 -15.88 -9.73
N LYS A 532 -44.43 -16.87 -10.60
CA LYS A 532 -45.59 -17.62 -11.13
C LYS A 532 -46.26 -18.45 -10.05
N LYS A 533 -45.52 -19.13 -9.20
CA LYS A 533 -46.07 -19.85 -8.05
C LYS A 533 -46.79 -18.92 -7.09
N TYR A 534 -46.20 -17.78 -6.77
CA TYR A 534 -46.85 -16.75 -5.96
C TYR A 534 -48.18 -16.31 -6.60
N ALA A 535 -48.21 -16.01 -7.89
CA ALA A 535 -49.40 -15.56 -8.58
C ALA A 535 -50.54 -16.62 -8.48
N GLN A 536 -50.23 -17.89 -8.74
CA GLN A 536 -51.20 -18.98 -8.63
C GLN A 536 -51.71 -19.17 -7.20
N ILE A 537 -50.83 -19.13 -6.20
CA ILE A 537 -51.22 -19.25 -4.80
C ILE A 537 -52.02 -18.02 -4.35
N ALA A 538 -51.63 -16.82 -4.75
CA ALA A 538 -52.30 -15.59 -4.36
C ALA A 538 -53.72 -15.46 -4.91
N GLU A 539 -54.03 -16.12 -6.03
CA GLU A 539 -55.41 -16.22 -6.54
C GLU A 539 -56.31 -17.09 -5.64
N GLN A 540 -55.74 -18.15 -5.08
CA GLN A 540 -56.47 -19.10 -4.19
C GLN A 540 -56.51 -18.57 -2.75
N LEU A 541 -55.48 -17.90 -2.29
CA LEU A 541 -55.32 -17.38 -0.94
C LEU A 541 -56.10 -16.05 -0.80
N THR A 542 -57.43 -16.16 -0.85
CA THR A 542 -58.35 -14.99 -0.90
C THR A 542 -58.58 -14.33 0.45
N SER A 543 -58.46 -15.09 1.54
CA SER A 543 -58.56 -14.62 2.93
C SER A 543 -57.71 -15.48 3.85
N ILE A 544 -57.52 -15.05 5.10
CA ILE A 544 -56.79 -15.81 6.12
C ILE A 544 -57.55 -17.14 6.48
N GLU A 545 -58.81 -17.23 6.16
CA GLU A 545 -59.65 -18.41 6.38
C GLU A 545 -59.82 -19.28 5.11
N ALA A 546 -59.17 -18.87 4.00
CA ALA A 546 -59.28 -19.61 2.75
C ALA A 546 -58.65 -21.02 2.89
N ALA A 547 -59.39 -22.02 2.48
CA ALA A 547 -58.89 -23.42 2.43
C ALA A 547 -58.01 -23.58 1.18
N VAL A 548 -56.73 -23.45 1.32
CA VAL A 548 -55.71 -23.67 0.27
C VAL A 548 -54.91 -24.91 0.62
N GLU A 549 -54.68 -25.78 -0.36
CA GLU A 549 -53.91 -27.01 -0.16
C GLU A 549 -52.48 -26.71 0.26
N GLY A 550 -52.00 -27.37 1.32
CA GLY A 550 -50.68 -27.16 1.88
C GLY A 550 -50.53 -25.85 2.68
N ALA A 551 -51.63 -25.16 2.98
CA ALA A 551 -51.61 -23.95 3.79
C ALA A 551 -51.29 -24.28 5.26
N GLU A 552 -50.37 -23.53 5.82
CA GLU A 552 -49.99 -23.58 7.22
C GLU A 552 -50.45 -22.30 7.94
N ALA A 553 -51.39 -22.43 8.86
CA ALA A 553 -51.85 -21.32 9.70
C ALA A 553 -50.96 -21.16 10.93
N GLY A 554 -50.68 -19.94 11.27
CA GLY A 554 -49.88 -19.56 12.45
C GLY A 554 -50.28 -18.23 13.06
N SER A 555 -49.71 -17.94 14.21
CA SER A 555 -49.82 -16.63 14.87
C SER A 555 -48.46 -16.07 15.15
N PHE A 556 -48.39 -14.74 15.29
CA PHE A 556 -47.21 -14.03 15.72
C PHE A 556 -47.54 -13.05 16.86
N ALA A 557 -46.62 -12.87 17.75
CA ALA A 557 -46.74 -11.94 18.87
C ALA A 557 -45.41 -11.24 19.12
N GLY A 558 -45.48 -9.94 19.41
CA GLY A 558 -44.33 -9.12 19.74
C GLY A 558 -43.34 -8.89 18.60
N VAL A 559 -43.76 -9.08 17.34
CA VAL A 559 -42.89 -8.88 16.16
C VAL A 559 -42.49 -7.44 16.02
N LYS A 560 -41.19 -7.18 15.81
CA LYS A 560 -40.61 -5.86 15.57
C LYS A 560 -40.11 -5.72 14.13
N PHE A 561 -39.94 -4.51 13.66
CA PHE A 561 -39.36 -4.23 12.33
C PHE A 561 -37.95 -4.82 12.17
N ALA A 562 -37.15 -4.81 13.25
CA ALA A 562 -35.77 -5.33 13.24
C ALA A 562 -35.66 -6.87 13.20
N ASP A 563 -36.78 -7.60 13.35
CA ASP A 563 -36.78 -9.05 13.30
C ASP A 563 -36.62 -9.51 11.84
N ASN A 564 -35.86 -10.59 11.63
CA ASN A 564 -35.70 -11.21 10.31
C ASN A 564 -36.73 -12.31 10.03
N THR A 565 -37.28 -12.88 11.10
CA THR A 565 -38.29 -13.99 11.05
C THR A 565 -39.28 -13.81 12.20
N LEU A 566 -40.39 -14.52 12.12
CA LEU A 566 -41.30 -14.70 13.24
C LEU A 566 -40.67 -15.65 14.28
N ALA A 567 -41.33 -15.82 15.40
CA ALA A 567 -40.89 -16.75 16.44
C ALA A 567 -40.58 -18.14 15.88
N GLU A 568 -39.61 -18.85 16.46
CA GLU A 568 -39.15 -20.17 16.04
C GLU A 568 -38.61 -20.24 14.58
N GLY A 569 -38.16 -19.10 14.03
CA GLY A 569 -37.59 -19.00 12.68
C GLY A 569 -38.61 -19.15 11.55
N LYS A 570 -39.90 -18.99 11.86
CA LYS A 570 -40.99 -19.06 10.86
C LYS A 570 -41.07 -17.75 10.06
N GLY A 571 -41.63 -17.85 8.86
CA GLY A 571 -41.72 -16.69 7.97
C GLY A 571 -40.37 -16.24 7.44
N ASP A 572 -40.34 -15.03 6.92
CA ASP A 572 -39.12 -14.39 6.39
C ASP A 572 -39.16 -12.86 6.56
N ALA A 573 -38.05 -12.21 6.25
CA ALA A 573 -37.93 -10.76 6.41
C ALA A 573 -38.94 -9.95 5.60
N LYS A 574 -39.45 -10.45 4.46
CA LYS A 574 -40.47 -9.77 3.66
C LYS A 574 -41.82 -9.78 4.37
N LEU A 575 -42.16 -10.93 5.01
CA LEU A 575 -43.37 -11.02 5.83
C LEU A 575 -43.26 -10.08 7.05
N VAL A 576 -42.14 -10.10 7.78
CA VAL A 576 -41.91 -9.22 8.93
C VAL A 576 -42.00 -7.74 8.52
N GLY A 577 -41.35 -7.35 7.44
CA GLY A 577 -41.39 -5.99 6.92
C GLY A 577 -42.82 -5.56 6.55
N ALA A 578 -43.59 -6.45 5.94
CA ALA A 578 -45.00 -6.20 5.58
C ALA A 578 -45.89 -6.08 6.84
N ILE A 579 -45.67 -6.90 7.86
CA ILE A 579 -46.38 -6.80 9.16
C ILE A 579 -46.04 -5.46 9.82
N ALA A 580 -44.76 -5.13 9.94
CA ALA A 580 -44.31 -3.91 10.61
C ALA A 580 -44.69 -2.61 9.86
N SER A 581 -45.00 -2.70 8.58
CA SER A 581 -45.50 -1.58 7.79
C SER A 581 -46.97 -1.21 8.04
N GLN A 582 -47.73 -2.07 8.74
CA GLN A 582 -49.16 -1.86 8.97
C GLN A 582 -49.38 -0.66 9.93
N ARG A 583 -50.43 0.12 9.67
CA ARG A 583 -50.85 1.27 10.46
C ARG A 583 -52.19 1.03 11.17
N GLU A 584 -52.92 0.03 10.72
CA GLU A 584 -54.28 -0.30 11.19
C GLU A 584 -54.38 -1.79 11.39
N THR A 585 -55.23 -2.21 12.30
CA THR A 585 -55.56 -3.63 12.57
C THR A 585 -56.70 -4.15 11.72
N GLY A 586 -56.82 -5.46 11.58
CA GLY A 586 -57.94 -6.12 10.96
C GLY A 586 -57.94 -6.16 9.41
N ARG A 587 -56.91 -5.60 8.75
CA ARG A 587 -56.72 -5.66 7.31
C ARG A 587 -55.92 -6.91 6.94
N GLU A 588 -56.44 -7.69 6.01
CA GLU A 588 -55.73 -8.80 5.39
C GLU A 588 -54.80 -8.32 4.28
N VAL A 589 -53.54 -8.74 4.34
CA VAL A 589 -52.50 -8.33 3.39
C VAL A 589 -51.77 -9.58 2.85
N LYS A 590 -51.66 -9.65 1.51
CA LYS A 590 -50.89 -10.71 0.83
C LYS A 590 -49.44 -10.28 0.63
N VAL A 591 -48.50 -11.20 0.83
CA VAL A 591 -47.05 -10.94 0.66
C VAL A 591 -46.41 -12.08 -0.10
N LYS A 592 -45.55 -11.70 -1.07
CA LYS A 592 -44.63 -12.61 -1.73
C LYS A 592 -43.37 -12.73 -0.87
N GLY A 593 -43.29 -13.77 -0.06
CA GLY A 593 -42.10 -14.10 0.69
C GLY A 593 -41.01 -14.75 -0.14
N ASN A 594 -39.91 -15.13 0.51
CA ASN A 594 -38.81 -15.82 -0.16
C ASN A 594 -39.12 -17.32 -0.41
N THR A 595 -39.84 -17.97 0.52
CA THR A 595 -40.09 -19.41 0.51
C THR A 595 -41.57 -19.78 0.42
N ALA A 596 -42.46 -18.83 0.71
CA ALA A 596 -43.90 -19.04 0.73
C ALA A 596 -44.66 -17.77 0.30
N ALA A 597 -45.89 -17.96 -0.16
CA ALA A 597 -46.87 -16.89 -0.24
C ALA A 597 -47.58 -16.76 1.11
N TYR A 598 -47.73 -15.55 1.58
CA TYR A 598 -48.37 -15.27 2.86
C TYR A 598 -49.61 -14.42 2.68
N ILE A 599 -50.61 -14.66 3.55
CA ILE A 599 -51.63 -13.69 3.90
C ILE A 599 -51.59 -13.52 5.42
N PHE A 600 -51.64 -12.30 5.89
CA PHE A 600 -51.63 -12.02 7.33
C PHE A 600 -52.63 -10.94 7.70
N VAL A 601 -52.99 -10.92 8.96
CA VAL A 601 -53.78 -9.87 9.60
C VAL A 601 -53.08 -9.49 10.90
N VAL A 602 -52.93 -8.18 11.13
CA VAL A 602 -52.50 -7.64 12.41
C VAL A 602 -53.72 -7.45 13.28
N ASP A 603 -53.79 -8.19 14.37
CA ASP A 603 -54.89 -8.12 15.36
C ASP A 603 -54.63 -7.02 16.42
N ALA A 604 -53.36 -6.79 16.77
CA ALA A 604 -52.98 -5.73 17.69
C ALA A 604 -51.64 -5.05 17.28
N ILE A 605 -51.58 -3.77 17.46
CA ILE A 605 -50.35 -2.96 17.40
C ILE A 605 -50.12 -2.45 18.81
N ASN A 606 -49.02 -2.92 19.43
CA ASN A 606 -48.68 -2.62 20.80
C ASN A 606 -47.51 -1.63 20.84
N GLY A 607 -47.38 -0.93 21.97
CA GLY A 607 -46.38 0.10 22.14
C GLY A 607 -46.94 1.51 21.93
N ASN A 608 -46.19 2.48 22.39
CA ASN A 608 -46.53 3.88 22.23
C ASN A 608 -45.35 4.62 21.64
N VAL A 609 -45.60 5.33 20.55
CA VAL A 609 -44.60 6.20 19.93
C VAL A 609 -44.75 7.58 20.52
N ASP A 610 -43.75 8.01 21.29
CA ASP A 610 -43.73 9.35 21.82
C ASP A 610 -43.29 10.35 20.75
N LEU A 611 -44.25 10.92 20.05
CA LEU A 611 -44.00 11.93 19.01
C LEU A 611 -43.44 13.26 19.58
N ALA A 612 -43.48 13.47 20.91
CA ALA A 612 -42.86 14.64 21.51
C ALA A 612 -41.32 14.53 21.52
N THR A 613 -40.78 13.34 21.42
CA THR A 613 -39.33 13.09 21.35
C THR A 613 -38.76 13.26 19.94
N VAL A 614 -39.56 13.46 18.91
CA VAL A 614 -39.09 13.54 17.51
C VAL A 614 -37.95 14.54 17.31
N GLU A 615 -38.01 15.71 17.93
CA GLU A 615 -36.95 16.71 17.81
C GLU A 615 -35.67 16.32 18.58
N THR A 616 -35.82 15.58 19.67
CA THR A 616 -34.68 15.06 20.45
C THR A 616 -34.00 13.92 19.70
N GLU A 617 -34.76 12.99 19.16
CA GLU A 617 -34.24 11.81 18.42
C GLU A 617 -33.76 12.15 17.01
N ARG A 618 -34.14 13.30 16.49
CA ARG A 618 -33.63 13.82 15.21
C ARG A 618 -32.12 14.07 15.25
N THR A 619 -31.60 14.57 16.39
CA THR A 619 -30.17 14.91 16.52
C THR A 619 -29.26 13.70 16.42
N PRO A 620 -29.45 12.57 17.12
CA PRO A 620 -28.66 11.35 16.95
C PRO A 620 -28.66 10.84 15.51
N LEU A 621 -29.82 10.77 14.87
CA LEU A 621 -29.96 10.28 13.49
C LEU A 621 -29.25 11.19 12.48
N LEU A 622 -29.36 12.51 12.68
CA LEU A 622 -28.62 13.49 11.88
C LEU A 622 -27.12 13.32 12.08
N THR A 623 -26.65 13.22 13.32
CA THR A 623 -25.22 13.03 13.64
C THR A 623 -24.67 11.74 13.02
N GLN A 624 -25.43 10.66 13.05
CA GLN A 624 -25.03 9.39 12.42
C GLN A 624 -24.82 9.57 10.90
N ARG A 625 -25.74 10.26 10.21
CA ARG A 625 -25.63 10.54 8.77
C ARG A 625 -24.48 11.50 8.44
N GLU A 626 -24.32 12.55 9.25
CA GLU A 626 -23.20 13.48 9.14
C GLU A 626 -21.86 12.72 9.26
N ASN A 627 -21.72 11.85 10.26
CA ASN A 627 -20.51 11.05 10.47
C ASN A 627 -20.25 10.08 9.30
N MET A 628 -21.30 9.48 8.74
CA MET A 628 -21.18 8.62 7.55
C MET A 628 -20.63 9.38 6.34
N LEU A 629 -21.10 10.61 6.12
CA LEU A 629 -20.60 11.45 5.02
C LEU A 629 -19.20 12.00 5.30
N MET A 630 -18.88 12.33 6.55
CA MET A 630 -17.53 12.72 6.93
C MET A 630 -16.52 11.61 6.61
N GLN A 631 -16.86 10.35 6.86
CA GLN A 631 -15.98 9.22 6.58
C GLN A 631 -15.87 8.89 5.08
N ASN A 632 -16.92 9.10 4.30
CA ASN A 632 -16.99 8.66 2.90
C ASN A 632 -16.94 9.80 1.88
N GLY A 633 -16.95 11.05 2.30
CA GLY A 633 -17.07 12.22 1.41
C GLY A 633 -15.94 12.29 0.36
N SER A 634 -14.72 11.98 0.76
CA SER A 634 -13.56 11.92 -0.14
C SER A 634 -13.72 10.86 -1.23
N THR A 635 -14.16 9.66 -0.83
CA THR A 635 -14.38 8.54 -1.74
C THR A 635 -15.50 8.83 -2.73
N ILE A 636 -16.57 9.52 -2.29
CA ILE A 636 -17.69 9.91 -3.16
C ILE A 636 -17.21 10.81 -4.29
N LEU A 637 -16.37 11.80 -4.01
CA LEU A 637 -15.85 12.70 -5.05
C LEU A 637 -14.91 11.94 -5.99
N ALA A 638 -13.94 11.19 -5.45
CA ALA A 638 -12.99 10.43 -6.25
C ALA A 638 -13.66 9.37 -7.15
N SER A 639 -14.76 8.75 -6.68
CA SER A 639 -15.49 7.73 -7.46
C SER A 639 -16.23 8.27 -8.68
N LYS A 640 -16.35 9.59 -8.83
CA LYS A 640 -16.96 10.23 -10.00
C LYS A 640 -15.97 10.54 -11.11
N ALA A 641 -14.67 10.41 -10.84
CA ALA A 641 -13.65 10.64 -11.84
C ALA A 641 -13.62 9.49 -12.87
N GLU A 642 -13.58 9.85 -14.15
CA GLU A 642 -13.28 8.93 -15.24
C GLU A 642 -11.78 8.91 -15.47
N VAL A 643 -11.12 7.80 -15.17
CA VAL A 643 -9.67 7.63 -15.31
C VAL A 643 -9.38 6.50 -16.29
N GLU A 644 -8.61 6.80 -17.33
CA GLU A 644 -8.03 5.80 -18.22
C GLU A 644 -6.52 5.80 -18.03
N ASP A 645 -5.91 4.64 -17.83
CA ASP A 645 -4.50 4.49 -17.50
C ASP A 645 -3.79 3.68 -18.59
N PHE A 646 -2.85 4.31 -19.27
CA PHE A 646 -2.08 3.73 -20.39
C PHE A 646 -0.62 3.47 -20.01
N ARG A 647 -0.24 3.54 -18.74
CA ARG A 647 1.16 3.43 -18.28
C ARG A 647 1.84 2.12 -18.64
N ALA A 648 1.10 1.08 -18.97
CA ALA A 648 1.66 -0.19 -19.42
C ALA A 648 2.08 -0.18 -20.90
N GLU A 649 1.53 0.72 -21.71
CA GLU A 649 1.78 0.73 -23.14
C GLU A 649 3.11 1.43 -23.53
N GLY A 650 3.69 2.21 -22.61
CA GLY A 650 4.88 3.04 -22.84
C GLY A 650 6.20 2.56 -22.23
N THR A 651 6.27 1.38 -21.63
CA THR A 651 7.51 0.85 -21.05
C THR A 651 8.10 -0.30 -21.87
N MET A 652 8.49 -0.02 -23.12
CA MET A 652 9.48 -0.81 -23.82
C MET A 652 10.76 0.00 -24.04
#